data_fff361ae69c4a65ceb6644760b0c4793
#
_entry.id   fff361ae69c4a65ceb6644760b0c4793
#
_cell.length_a   1.000
_cell.length_b   1.000
_cell.length_c   1.000
_cell.angle_alpha   90.00
_cell.angle_beta   90.00
_cell.angle_gamma   90.00
#
_symmetry.space_group_name_H-M   'P 1'
#
loop_
_entity.id
_entity.type
_entity.pdbx_description
1 polymer ?
#
loop_
_entity_poly.entity_id
_entity_poly.type
_entity_poly.pdbx_seq_one_letter_code
_entity_poly.pdbx_strand_id
1 'polypeptide(L)'
;MSTAAQPLTPEDPELSPWWLRTVLIVMVLGFAGLLTITSLAYRNAPPIPAQVVDAQGNRLFSGDDISEGQTVFLKYGLMDNGSIWGHGAYLGPDYSAEALHRIGEDTAAAIAQQQYRQPLSALTPGQRAAVRAETAVEMKTNRYDAASGTLRLTAPETAAYRQQIPYWTDYFLHPERNGGLKAGLITDPTELQQFTAFVSWAAWASVANRPGENYSYTNNFPYDPDVGNIAVPGALLWSALSLIVLLAGIAVVLLMFGKFDYLGWISRGQHIHPHLLPGVASPGQRALVKFFVVVALLFLMQTLVGGAVAHYRADPGSFYGFQLETIFPSNLMRTWHLQTAIFWIATAYVAAALFLGRTLRNDEPRWFAPWVHLLFGAFVVVIGGSLLGEWLGISQMLGKWWFWLGNQGWEFLELGRIWQFLLVIGLLAWFAMLWLLVRSRTLANPESKPLVKMFLFAAVAIPVFYIPALFFGAKTNYTVVDTWRFWIIHLWVEGFFEFFATTVVALTFYQLGLTRRNVALRVIYLDGILYFLGGLIGTGHHWYFTGQTSVNMAMSAMISVLEVVPLTLLTLDAWDFVHTTRGQCDICGKSLAIPHKWTFYFLIAVGVWNFVGAGIFGFLINLPIVSYYEVGTQLTPNHGHAAMMGVFGMLALALMVFTLRQTSSDERWAGMEKYVRVGFWGTNIGLAMMVVFSLFPSGVLQVWDVVQNGYWHARSLDFIGSPRSHLIEWMRLPGDLVFIIFGAIPLTIAAIKGWLGVRVPPPPVTDLDSTGGTAFDTLIGRS
;
A
#
# COMPACT_ATOMS: atom_id res chain seq x y z
N MET A 1 -6.38 49.84 -42.66
CA MET A 1 -6.49 49.87 -41.20
C MET A 1 -6.44 48.42 -40.73
N SER A 2 -5.31 48.02 -40.21
CA SER A 2 -5.07 46.67 -39.71
C SER A 2 -5.70 46.59 -38.31
N THR A 3 -6.78 45.86 -38.17
CA THR A 3 -7.30 45.50 -36.85
C THR A 3 -6.37 44.45 -36.28
N ALA A 4 -5.48 44.86 -35.40
CA ALA A 4 -4.75 43.92 -34.54
C ALA A 4 -5.77 43.07 -33.77
N ALA A 5 -5.75 41.76 -33.98
CA ALA A 5 -6.54 40.85 -33.21
C ALA A 5 -6.11 40.98 -31.73
N GLN A 6 -7.03 41.36 -30.87
CA GLN A 6 -6.82 41.34 -29.42
C GLN A 6 -6.44 39.89 -28.99
N PRO A 7 -5.51 39.71 -28.08
CA PRO A 7 -5.21 38.40 -27.53
C PRO A 7 -6.48 37.85 -26.85
N LEU A 8 -6.92 36.68 -27.31
CA LEU A 8 -8.21 36.04 -26.97
C LEU A 8 -8.25 35.39 -25.59
N THR A 9 -7.25 35.58 -24.73
CA THR A 9 -7.25 35.04 -23.38
C THR A 9 -6.77 36.06 -22.37
N PRO A 10 -7.53 36.39 -21.30
CA PRO A 10 -6.94 37.00 -20.12
C PRO A 10 -5.85 36.05 -19.62
N GLU A 11 -4.63 36.51 -19.48
CA GLU A 11 -3.55 35.77 -18.84
C GLU A 11 -4.05 35.32 -17.45
N ASP A 12 -4.02 34.03 -17.17
CA ASP A 12 -4.31 33.53 -15.83
C ASP A 12 -3.35 34.22 -14.85
N PRO A 13 -3.83 34.89 -13.79
CA PRO A 13 -2.97 35.60 -12.86
C PRO A 13 -1.93 34.65 -12.26
N GLU A 14 -0.68 35.06 -12.19
CA GLU A 14 0.37 34.25 -11.56
C GLU A 14 0.00 33.93 -10.12
N LEU A 15 0.13 32.67 -9.74
CA LEU A 15 -0.11 32.23 -8.35
C LEU A 15 0.96 32.82 -7.44
N SER A 16 0.55 33.24 -6.24
CA SER A 16 1.46 33.82 -5.25
C SER A 16 2.64 32.88 -4.97
N PRO A 17 3.88 33.40 -4.89
CA PRO A 17 5.05 32.59 -4.50
C PRO A 17 4.94 31.92 -3.12
N TRP A 18 3.99 32.37 -2.29
CA TRP A 18 3.74 31.79 -0.99
C TRP A 18 3.24 30.34 -1.07
N TRP A 19 2.60 29.92 -2.15
CA TRP A 19 2.21 28.52 -2.34
C TRP A 19 3.41 27.57 -2.23
N LEU A 20 4.42 27.79 -3.03
CA LEU A 20 5.64 26.95 -2.98
C LEU A 20 6.38 27.12 -1.66
N ARG A 21 6.44 28.35 -1.10
CA ARG A 21 7.08 28.57 0.20
C ARG A 21 6.37 27.79 1.31
N THR A 22 5.04 27.77 1.31
CA THR A 22 4.24 26.99 2.28
C THR A 22 4.53 25.50 2.16
N VAL A 23 4.55 24.94 0.94
CA VAL A 23 4.94 23.53 0.73
C VAL A 23 6.31 23.23 1.36
N LEU A 24 7.32 24.09 1.10
CA LEU A 24 8.67 23.89 1.63
C LEU A 24 8.74 24.04 3.16
N ILE A 25 8.02 25.01 3.74
CA ILE A 25 7.95 25.18 5.19
C ILE A 25 7.30 23.95 5.85
N VAL A 26 6.15 23.52 5.33
CA VAL A 26 5.42 22.37 5.85
C VAL A 26 6.24 21.09 5.68
N MET A 27 6.95 20.92 4.57
CA MET A 27 7.89 19.81 4.36
C MET A 27 8.95 19.75 5.47
N VAL A 28 9.61 20.89 5.77
CA VAL A 28 10.64 20.93 6.83
C VAL A 28 10.04 20.60 8.20
N LEU A 29 8.86 21.15 8.52
CA LEU A 29 8.18 20.89 9.78
C LEU A 29 7.70 19.43 9.87
N GLY A 30 7.16 18.87 8.78
CA GLY A 30 6.73 17.47 8.71
C GLY A 30 7.90 16.51 8.92
N PHE A 31 9.04 16.72 8.25
CA PHE A 31 10.24 15.91 8.51
C PHE A 31 10.78 16.06 9.93
N ALA A 32 10.75 17.25 10.51
CA ALA A 32 11.15 17.44 11.90
C ALA A 32 10.23 16.65 12.87
N GLY A 33 8.93 16.68 12.62
CA GLY A 33 7.94 15.88 13.36
C GLY A 33 8.20 14.37 13.19
N LEU A 34 8.31 13.90 11.97
CA LEU A 34 8.56 12.48 11.67
C LEU A 34 9.85 11.95 12.30
N LEU A 35 10.96 12.70 12.18
CA LEU A 35 12.23 12.32 12.81
C LEU A 35 12.13 12.29 14.33
N THR A 36 11.34 13.19 14.93
CA THR A 36 11.06 13.16 16.37
C THR A 36 10.32 11.89 16.75
N ILE A 37 9.25 11.53 16.05
CA ILE A 37 8.48 10.30 16.29
C ILE A 37 9.36 9.07 16.06
N THR A 38 10.17 9.05 15.01
CA THR A 38 11.15 7.98 14.75
C THR A 38 12.13 7.82 15.91
N SER A 39 12.65 8.92 16.45
CA SER A 39 13.53 8.88 17.64
C SER A 39 12.81 8.30 18.87
N LEU A 40 11.52 8.61 19.06
CA LEU A 40 10.72 8.02 20.12
C LEU A 40 10.51 6.51 19.93
N ALA A 41 10.38 6.03 18.70
CA ALA A 41 10.28 4.58 18.42
C ALA A 41 11.54 3.82 18.88
N TYR A 42 12.73 4.38 18.64
CA TYR A 42 13.98 3.79 19.14
C TYR A 42 14.06 3.78 20.68
N ARG A 43 13.59 4.84 21.33
CA ARG A 43 13.62 4.94 22.80
C ARG A 43 12.60 4.05 23.48
N ASN A 44 11.47 3.83 22.85
CA ASN A 44 10.31 3.14 23.41
C ASN A 44 10.22 1.67 22.95
N ALA A 45 11.16 1.19 22.17
CA ALA A 45 11.21 -0.21 21.73
C ALA A 45 11.24 -1.13 22.97
N PRO A 46 10.53 -2.26 22.95
CA PRO A 46 10.64 -3.26 24.02
C PRO A 46 12.08 -3.77 24.10
N PRO A 47 12.64 -3.92 25.29
CA PRO A 47 14.00 -4.40 25.45
C PRO A 47 14.09 -5.87 25.00
N ILE A 48 15.21 -6.24 24.39
CA ILE A 48 15.58 -7.64 24.18
C ILE A 48 16.40 -8.03 25.43
N PRO A 49 15.90 -8.92 26.31
CA PRO A 49 16.63 -9.37 27.47
C PRO A 49 17.93 -10.06 27.07
N ALA A 50 19.03 -9.81 27.78
CA ALA A 50 20.27 -10.55 27.57
C ALA A 50 20.07 -12.05 27.85
N GLN A 51 19.22 -12.35 28.83
CA GLN A 51 18.78 -13.71 29.14
C GLN A 51 17.38 -13.73 29.75
N VAL A 52 16.66 -14.81 29.50
CA VAL A 52 15.39 -15.14 30.16
C VAL A 52 15.64 -16.36 31.05
N VAL A 53 15.26 -16.23 32.34
CA VAL A 53 15.53 -17.26 33.36
C VAL A 53 14.24 -17.72 34.03
N ASP A 54 14.26 -18.94 34.56
CA ASP A 54 13.18 -19.48 35.39
C ASP A 54 13.22 -18.88 36.82
N ALA A 55 12.28 -19.27 37.68
CA ALA A 55 12.21 -18.83 39.08
C ALA A 55 13.46 -19.18 39.90
N GLN A 56 14.20 -20.22 39.52
CA GLN A 56 15.44 -20.67 40.15
C GLN A 56 16.69 -19.99 39.58
N GLY A 57 16.55 -19.22 38.51
CA GLY A 57 17.68 -18.52 37.87
C GLY A 57 18.35 -19.36 36.77
N ASN A 58 17.79 -20.50 36.36
CA ASN A 58 18.31 -21.28 35.22
C ASN A 58 17.89 -20.61 33.93
N ARG A 59 18.82 -20.47 32.98
CA ARG A 59 18.55 -19.85 31.68
C ARG A 59 17.63 -20.73 30.84
N LEU A 60 16.56 -20.14 30.33
CA LEU A 60 15.64 -20.75 29.39
C LEU A 60 16.08 -20.45 27.94
N PHE A 61 16.37 -19.19 27.63
CA PHE A 61 16.90 -18.72 26.35
C PHE A 61 17.62 -17.39 26.52
N SER A 62 18.37 -16.98 25.51
CA SER A 62 19.17 -15.75 25.49
C SER A 62 18.56 -14.69 24.57
N GLY A 63 19.09 -13.45 24.62
CA GLY A 63 18.78 -12.39 23.67
C GLY A 63 19.25 -12.71 22.25
N ASP A 64 20.31 -13.48 22.11
CA ASP A 64 20.76 -13.97 20.80
C ASP A 64 19.72 -14.95 20.22
N ASP A 65 19.12 -15.84 21.04
CA ASP A 65 18.06 -16.74 20.59
C ASP A 65 16.82 -15.98 20.11
N ILE A 66 16.46 -14.87 20.75
CA ILE A 66 15.37 -13.98 20.30
C ILE A 66 15.72 -13.37 18.93
N SER A 67 16.94 -12.85 18.78
CA SER A 67 17.38 -12.18 17.55
C SER A 67 17.55 -13.17 16.37
N GLU A 68 18.05 -14.38 16.65
CA GLU A 68 18.11 -15.44 15.64
C GLU A 68 16.71 -15.97 15.32
N GLY A 69 15.79 -16.04 16.30
CA GLY A 69 14.39 -16.39 16.08
C GLY A 69 13.68 -15.41 15.16
N GLN A 70 13.94 -14.09 15.30
CA GLN A 70 13.48 -13.11 14.31
C GLN A 70 14.08 -13.39 12.92
N THR A 71 15.35 -13.75 12.86
CA THR A 71 16.01 -14.14 11.59
C THR A 71 15.35 -15.38 10.97
N VAL A 72 15.01 -16.39 11.78
CA VAL A 72 14.25 -17.58 11.32
C VAL A 72 12.88 -17.17 10.79
N PHE A 73 12.13 -16.35 11.53
CA PHE A 73 10.82 -15.83 11.10
C PHE A 73 10.90 -15.15 9.72
N LEU A 74 11.92 -14.33 9.49
CA LEU A 74 12.14 -13.64 8.22
C LEU A 74 12.63 -14.58 7.11
N LYS A 75 13.59 -15.45 7.41
CA LYS A 75 14.20 -16.38 6.46
C LYS A 75 13.17 -17.28 5.79
N TYR A 76 12.18 -17.70 6.53
CA TYR A 76 11.09 -18.55 6.02
C TYR A 76 9.91 -17.75 5.46
N GLY A 77 9.98 -16.41 5.43
CA GLY A 77 8.92 -15.55 4.90
C GLY A 77 7.62 -15.67 5.69
N LEU A 78 7.70 -15.85 7.01
CA LEU A 78 6.52 -16.08 7.85
C LEU A 78 5.66 -14.82 8.02
N MET A 79 6.21 -13.62 7.81
CA MET A 79 5.44 -12.39 7.80
C MET A 79 4.47 -12.30 6.61
N ASP A 80 4.72 -13.08 5.55
CA ASP A 80 3.82 -13.25 4.41
C ASP A 80 2.79 -14.38 4.59
N ASN A 81 2.80 -15.06 5.74
CA ASN A 81 1.77 -16.01 6.14
C ASN A 81 0.92 -15.47 7.30
N GLY A 82 1.55 -15.08 8.39
CA GLY A 82 0.92 -14.51 9.57
C GLY A 82 1.49 -13.15 9.93
N SER A 83 1.26 -12.70 11.15
CA SER A 83 1.67 -11.37 11.62
C SER A 83 2.36 -11.40 12.98
N ILE A 84 3.04 -10.31 13.32
CA ILE A 84 3.48 -9.98 14.68
C ILE A 84 2.86 -8.62 15.02
N TRP A 85 2.14 -8.55 16.13
CA TRP A 85 1.43 -7.36 16.59
C TRP A 85 0.51 -6.73 15.54
N GLY A 86 -0.20 -7.58 14.79
CA GLY A 86 -1.12 -7.17 13.73
C GLY A 86 -0.47 -6.84 12.39
N HIS A 87 0.85 -6.73 12.31
CA HIS A 87 1.59 -6.38 11.10
C HIS A 87 2.12 -7.62 10.39
N GLY A 88 1.71 -7.82 9.15
CA GLY A 88 2.02 -8.98 8.32
C GLY A 88 0.81 -9.46 7.52
N ALA A 89 0.86 -10.68 7.04
CA ALA A 89 -0.22 -11.32 6.30
C ALA A 89 -1.28 -11.93 7.22
N TYR A 90 -2.41 -12.32 6.62
CA TYR A 90 -3.59 -12.78 7.34
C TYR A 90 -4.05 -14.19 6.90
N LEU A 91 -3.12 -14.99 6.37
CA LEU A 91 -3.37 -16.39 5.99
C LEU A 91 -3.24 -17.34 7.18
N GLY A 92 -2.22 -17.09 8.01
CA GLY A 92 -1.98 -17.74 9.28
C GLY A 92 -2.38 -16.87 10.48
N PRO A 93 -1.99 -17.28 11.70
CA PRO A 93 -2.28 -16.54 12.92
C PRO A 93 -1.49 -15.23 13.00
N ASP A 94 -1.84 -14.39 13.97
CA ASP A 94 -0.88 -13.49 14.54
C ASP A 94 -0.03 -14.29 15.53
N TYR A 95 1.25 -14.50 15.22
CA TYR A 95 2.13 -15.36 16.03
C TYR A 95 2.32 -14.85 17.44
N SER A 96 2.27 -13.51 17.64
CA SER A 96 2.36 -12.91 18.98
C SER A 96 1.07 -13.10 19.78
N ALA A 97 -0.09 -13.02 19.12
CA ALA A 97 -1.39 -13.24 19.76
C ALA A 97 -1.61 -14.72 20.11
N GLU A 98 -1.26 -15.62 19.19
CA GLU A 98 -1.35 -17.07 19.41
C GLU A 98 -0.45 -17.52 20.55
N ALA A 99 0.81 -17.05 20.56
CA ALA A 99 1.74 -17.33 21.66
C ALA A 99 1.25 -16.74 22.99
N LEU A 100 0.74 -15.49 22.98
CA LEU A 100 0.22 -14.83 24.17
C LEU A 100 -0.94 -15.59 24.78
N HIS A 101 -1.95 -15.94 23.94
CA HIS A 101 -3.11 -16.66 24.41
C HIS A 101 -2.74 -18.03 25.00
N ARG A 102 -1.90 -18.80 24.31
CA ARG A 102 -1.46 -20.13 24.80
C ARG A 102 -0.64 -20.04 26.06
N ILE A 103 0.30 -19.09 26.14
CA ILE A 103 1.06 -18.85 27.40
C ILE A 103 0.09 -18.48 28.52
N GLY A 104 -0.94 -17.68 28.25
CA GLY A 104 -1.98 -17.32 29.23
C GLY A 104 -2.79 -18.52 29.68
N GLU A 105 -3.27 -19.37 28.76
CA GLU A 105 -4.01 -20.60 29.10
C GLU A 105 -3.16 -21.60 29.92
N ASP A 106 -1.93 -21.86 29.48
CA ASP A 106 -1.01 -22.75 30.17
C ASP A 106 -0.60 -22.22 31.55
N THR A 107 -0.43 -20.90 31.68
CA THR A 107 -0.17 -20.23 32.98
C THR A 107 -1.37 -20.38 33.90
N ALA A 108 -2.59 -20.14 33.39
CA ALA A 108 -3.82 -20.32 34.16
C ALA A 108 -4.02 -21.78 34.61
N ALA A 109 -3.72 -22.74 33.73
CA ALA A 109 -3.78 -24.16 34.05
C ALA A 109 -2.76 -24.55 35.15
N ALA A 110 -1.53 -23.99 35.08
CA ALA A 110 -0.51 -24.22 36.09
C ALA A 110 -0.92 -23.61 37.46
N ILE A 111 -1.49 -22.40 37.48
CA ILE A 111 -2.03 -21.77 38.70
C ILE A 111 -3.18 -22.60 39.27
N ALA A 112 -4.13 -23.06 38.43
CA ALA A 112 -5.23 -23.90 38.85
C ALA A 112 -4.76 -25.20 39.49
N GLN A 113 -3.76 -25.83 38.90
CA GLN A 113 -3.16 -27.06 39.44
C GLN A 113 -2.41 -26.81 40.76
N GLN A 114 -1.71 -25.67 40.86
CA GLN A 114 -0.97 -25.32 42.09
C GLN A 114 -1.90 -24.99 43.24
N GLN A 115 -2.99 -24.26 43.02
CA GLN A 115 -3.87 -23.76 44.10
C GLN A 115 -5.00 -24.77 44.43
N TYR A 116 -5.61 -25.35 43.40
CA TYR A 116 -6.80 -26.19 43.59
C TYR A 116 -6.54 -27.67 43.34
N ARG A 117 -5.35 -28.03 42.81
CA ARG A 117 -5.00 -29.41 42.41
C ARG A 117 -6.01 -30.03 41.41
N GLN A 118 -6.61 -29.18 40.59
CA GLN A 118 -7.61 -29.57 39.60
C GLN A 118 -7.33 -28.86 38.28
N PRO A 119 -7.72 -29.45 37.13
CA PRO A 119 -7.62 -28.78 35.85
C PRO A 119 -8.58 -27.56 35.81
N LEU A 120 -8.22 -26.53 35.06
CA LEU A 120 -8.99 -25.28 34.94
C LEU A 120 -10.48 -25.56 34.55
N SER A 121 -10.72 -26.53 33.70
CA SER A 121 -12.07 -26.95 33.26
C SER A 121 -12.97 -27.50 34.38
N ALA A 122 -12.39 -28.09 35.42
CA ALA A 122 -13.11 -28.68 36.55
C ALA A 122 -13.42 -27.64 37.67
N LEU A 123 -12.87 -26.46 37.63
CA LEU A 123 -13.09 -25.42 38.62
C LEU A 123 -14.50 -24.84 38.55
N THR A 124 -15.02 -24.41 39.68
CA THR A 124 -16.27 -23.60 39.72
C THR A 124 -16.08 -22.28 39.00
N PRO A 125 -17.15 -21.63 38.51
CA PRO A 125 -17.06 -20.33 37.85
C PRO A 125 -16.28 -19.27 38.63
N GLY A 126 -16.50 -19.21 39.97
CA GLY A 126 -15.80 -18.26 40.85
C GLY A 126 -14.30 -18.56 40.98
N GLN A 127 -13.93 -19.84 41.12
CA GLN A 127 -12.52 -20.25 41.14
C GLN A 127 -11.83 -19.99 39.81
N ARG A 128 -12.51 -20.26 38.70
CA ARG A 128 -11.99 -19.97 37.36
C ARG A 128 -11.76 -18.47 37.15
N ALA A 129 -12.71 -17.62 37.57
CA ALA A 129 -12.55 -16.18 37.52
C ALA A 129 -11.37 -15.69 38.39
N ALA A 130 -11.17 -16.30 39.57
CA ALA A 130 -10.02 -15.97 40.45
C ALA A 130 -8.70 -16.35 39.76
N VAL A 131 -8.59 -17.54 39.20
CA VAL A 131 -7.39 -17.98 38.44
C VAL A 131 -7.11 -17.04 37.25
N ARG A 132 -8.13 -16.67 36.46
CA ARG A 132 -7.97 -15.72 35.34
C ARG A 132 -7.46 -14.36 35.81
N ALA A 133 -8.06 -13.83 36.89
CA ALA A 133 -7.61 -12.56 37.47
C ALA A 133 -6.14 -12.62 37.93
N GLU A 134 -5.73 -13.72 38.55
CA GLU A 134 -4.35 -13.93 38.97
C GLU A 134 -3.40 -14.07 37.79
N THR A 135 -3.78 -14.83 36.76
CA THR A 135 -3.04 -14.95 35.50
C THR A 135 -2.82 -13.58 34.86
N ALA A 136 -3.85 -12.74 34.79
CA ALA A 136 -3.73 -11.38 34.25
C ALA A 136 -2.75 -10.53 35.08
N VAL A 137 -2.81 -10.58 36.40
CA VAL A 137 -1.87 -9.86 37.28
C VAL A 137 -0.43 -10.38 37.10
N GLU A 138 -0.26 -11.69 37.01
CA GLU A 138 1.04 -12.31 36.83
C GLU A 138 1.69 -11.90 35.49
N MET A 139 0.98 -12.05 34.41
CA MET A 139 1.49 -11.72 33.09
C MET A 139 1.69 -10.20 32.88
N LYS A 140 0.85 -9.35 33.48
CA LYS A 140 1.01 -7.89 33.44
C LYS A 140 2.22 -7.39 34.26
N THR A 141 2.68 -8.19 35.21
CA THR A 141 3.81 -7.81 36.06
C THR A 141 5.12 -7.89 35.27
N ASN A 142 5.74 -6.75 35.03
CA ASN A 142 7.02 -6.69 34.34
C ASN A 142 8.17 -7.06 35.30
N ARG A 143 8.80 -8.21 35.05
CA ARG A 143 9.94 -8.73 35.84
C ARG A 143 11.27 -8.62 35.09
N TYR A 144 11.35 -7.67 34.15
CA TYR A 144 12.60 -7.35 33.48
C TYR A 144 13.45 -6.41 34.33
N ASP A 145 14.64 -6.85 34.69
CA ASP A 145 15.65 -6.02 35.36
C ASP A 145 16.58 -5.41 34.29
N ALA A 146 16.46 -4.10 34.11
CA ALA A 146 17.25 -3.38 33.12
C ALA A 146 18.76 -3.31 33.49
N ALA A 147 19.10 -3.42 34.77
CA ALA A 147 20.51 -3.35 35.23
C ALA A 147 21.29 -4.62 34.84
N SER A 148 20.65 -5.78 35.00
CA SER A 148 21.26 -7.08 34.63
C SER A 148 20.88 -7.56 33.21
N GLY A 149 19.93 -6.89 32.57
CA GLY A 149 19.36 -7.36 31.30
C GLY A 149 18.59 -8.68 31.43
N THR A 150 18.13 -9.04 32.63
CA THR A 150 17.52 -10.34 32.91
C THR A 150 15.99 -10.23 33.02
N LEU A 151 15.27 -11.05 32.23
CA LEU A 151 13.84 -11.27 32.41
C LEU A 151 13.63 -12.57 33.19
N ARG A 152 12.90 -12.48 34.31
CA ARG A 152 12.60 -13.64 35.16
C ARG A 152 11.15 -14.07 34.95
N LEU A 153 10.96 -15.32 34.56
CA LEU A 153 9.63 -15.95 34.49
C LEU A 153 9.31 -16.63 35.84
N THR A 154 8.03 -16.63 36.20
CA THR A 154 7.53 -17.40 37.33
C THR A 154 7.51 -18.91 37.03
N ALA A 155 7.17 -19.73 37.98
CA ALA A 155 7.06 -21.18 37.77
C ALA A 155 5.90 -21.52 36.79
N PRO A 156 4.68 -20.92 36.92
CA PRO A 156 3.62 -21.09 35.90
C PRO A 156 4.02 -20.61 34.50
N GLU A 157 4.59 -19.40 34.35
CA GLU A 157 5.05 -18.88 33.06
C GLU A 157 6.16 -19.76 32.45
N THR A 158 7.06 -20.31 33.26
CA THR A 158 8.10 -21.24 32.82
C THR A 158 7.51 -22.54 32.28
N ALA A 159 6.49 -23.08 32.97
CA ALA A 159 5.78 -24.26 32.49
C ALA A 159 5.07 -24.00 31.17
N ALA A 160 4.41 -22.85 31.04
CA ALA A 160 3.76 -22.40 29.81
C ALA A 160 4.75 -22.26 28.63
N TYR A 161 5.90 -21.59 28.86
CA TYR A 161 6.93 -21.46 27.82
C TYR A 161 7.39 -22.83 27.30
N ARG A 162 7.59 -23.80 28.17
CA ARG A 162 8.02 -25.16 27.76
C ARG A 162 7.01 -25.87 26.86
N GLN A 163 5.73 -25.52 26.94
CA GLN A 163 4.68 -26.08 26.06
C GLN A 163 4.68 -25.42 24.67
N GLN A 164 5.27 -24.25 24.50
CA GLN A 164 5.32 -23.58 23.20
C GLN A 164 6.17 -24.35 22.18
N ILE A 165 7.29 -24.98 22.58
CA ILE A 165 8.19 -25.69 21.68
C ILE A 165 7.47 -26.85 20.95
N PRO A 166 6.82 -27.81 21.65
CA PRO A 166 6.08 -28.87 20.98
C PRO A 166 4.89 -28.35 20.16
N TYR A 167 4.24 -27.25 20.61
CA TYR A 167 3.16 -26.64 19.85
C TYR A 167 3.62 -26.13 18.49
N TRP A 168 4.68 -25.31 18.45
CA TRP A 168 5.18 -24.77 17.19
C TRP A 168 5.81 -25.85 16.30
N THR A 169 6.35 -26.91 16.89
CA THR A 169 6.82 -28.08 16.13
C THR A 169 5.67 -28.75 15.39
N ASP A 170 4.54 -29.01 16.06
CA ASP A 170 3.34 -29.57 15.45
C ASP A 170 2.73 -28.64 14.41
N TYR A 171 2.67 -27.34 14.70
CA TYR A 171 2.12 -26.32 13.81
C TYR A 171 2.75 -26.33 12.41
N PHE A 172 4.08 -26.41 12.32
CA PHE A 172 4.78 -26.39 11.04
C PHE A 172 4.72 -27.71 10.27
N LEU A 173 4.18 -28.78 10.85
CA LEU A 173 4.01 -30.06 10.16
C LEU A 173 2.74 -30.11 9.29
N HIS A 174 1.73 -29.31 9.58
CA HIS A 174 0.37 -29.44 9.07
C HIS A 174 -0.09 -28.25 8.21
N PRO A 175 0.03 -28.30 6.85
CA PRO A 175 -0.38 -27.22 5.95
C PRO A 175 -1.83 -26.77 6.12
N GLU A 176 -2.72 -27.69 6.43
CA GLU A 176 -4.15 -27.43 6.70
C GLU A 176 -4.40 -26.64 7.98
N ARG A 177 -3.41 -26.53 8.87
CA ARG A 177 -3.49 -25.83 10.16
C ARG A 177 -2.61 -24.59 10.23
N ASN A 178 -1.74 -24.38 9.23
CA ASN A 178 -0.77 -23.28 9.23
C ASN A 178 -0.96 -22.28 8.07
N GLY A 179 -2.16 -22.25 7.46
CA GLY A 179 -2.47 -21.31 6.39
C GLY A 179 -1.83 -21.64 5.05
N GLY A 180 -1.50 -22.90 4.78
CA GLY A 180 -0.96 -23.35 3.49
C GLY A 180 0.56 -23.16 3.34
N LEU A 181 1.29 -23.15 4.46
CA LEU A 181 2.76 -23.29 4.44
C LEU A 181 3.15 -24.69 4.01
N LYS A 182 4.35 -24.85 3.49
CA LYS A 182 4.91 -26.16 3.17
C LYS A 182 5.01 -27.03 4.43
N ALA A 183 4.59 -28.30 4.34
CA ALA A 183 4.72 -29.25 5.44
C ALA A 183 6.19 -29.39 5.88
N GLY A 184 6.43 -29.32 7.18
CA GLY A 184 7.76 -29.39 7.73
C GLY A 184 8.65 -28.20 7.33
N LEU A 185 8.09 -27.00 7.28
CA LEU A 185 8.81 -25.80 6.85
C LEU A 185 10.04 -25.52 7.72
N ILE A 186 9.90 -25.63 9.05
CA ILE A 186 10.98 -25.52 10.02
C ILE A 186 11.14 -26.87 10.72
N THR A 187 12.24 -27.56 10.44
CA THR A 187 12.50 -28.91 11.01
C THR A 187 13.75 -28.94 11.89
N ASP A 188 14.63 -27.91 11.80
CA ASP A 188 15.80 -27.81 12.67
C ASP A 188 15.35 -27.47 14.10
N PRO A 189 15.67 -28.32 15.09
CA PRO A 189 15.28 -28.08 16.49
C PRO A 189 15.85 -26.76 17.06
N THR A 190 17.02 -26.32 16.60
CA THR A 190 17.63 -25.07 17.04
C THR A 190 16.84 -23.88 16.50
N GLU A 191 16.49 -23.90 15.21
CA GLU A 191 15.65 -22.86 14.61
C GLU A 191 14.25 -22.81 15.23
N LEU A 192 13.65 -23.95 15.57
CA LEU A 192 12.36 -24.02 16.29
C LEU A 192 12.45 -23.41 17.68
N GLN A 193 13.50 -23.70 18.43
CA GLN A 193 13.74 -23.08 19.76
C GLN A 193 13.92 -21.57 19.63
N GLN A 194 14.71 -21.12 18.68
CA GLN A 194 14.93 -19.70 18.42
C GLN A 194 13.64 -19.00 18.00
N PHE A 195 12.87 -19.57 17.06
CA PHE A 195 11.55 -19.06 16.69
C PHE A 195 10.63 -18.96 17.90
N THR A 196 10.58 -20.00 18.73
CA THR A 196 9.78 -20.01 19.98
C THR A 196 10.23 -18.93 20.96
N ALA A 197 11.53 -18.68 21.09
CA ALA A 197 12.06 -17.59 21.92
C ALA A 197 11.62 -16.23 21.41
N PHE A 198 11.63 -16.00 20.08
CA PHE A 198 11.20 -14.76 19.45
C PHE A 198 9.69 -14.50 19.68
N VAL A 199 8.83 -15.47 19.38
CA VAL A 199 7.37 -15.28 19.55
C VAL A 199 6.97 -15.17 21.01
N SER A 200 7.68 -15.86 21.93
CA SER A 200 7.46 -15.72 23.38
C SER A 200 7.90 -14.35 23.88
N TRP A 201 9.01 -13.79 23.37
CA TRP A 201 9.41 -12.41 23.64
C TRP A 201 8.36 -11.42 23.11
N ALA A 202 7.84 -11.63 21.90
CA ALA A 202 6.80 -10.79 21.34
C ALA A 202 5.51 -10.84 22.18
N ALA A 203 5.11 -12.03 22.67
CA ALA A 203 3.99 -12.22 23.58
C ALA A 203 4.23 -11.50 24.93
N TRP A 204 5.42 -11.62 25.51
CA TRP A 204 5.78 -10.89 26.73
C TRP A 204 5.69 -9.37 26.53
N ALA A 205 6.24 -8.83 25.44
CA ALA A 205 6.16 -7.41 25.12
C ALA A 205 4.72 -6.92 24.93
N SER A 206 3.83 -7.82 24.49
CA SER A 206 2.41 -7.53 24.30
C SER A 206 1.62 -7.39 25.60
N VAL A 207 2.07 -8.04 26.68
CA VAL A 207 1.29 -8.11 27.93
C VAL A 207 1.97 -7.41 29.10
N ALA A 208 3.28 -7.52 29.29
CA ALA A 208 4.00 -6.94 30.40
C ALA A 208 3.92 -5.40 30.37
N ASN A 209 3.49 -4.81 31.49
CA ASN A 209 3.37 -3.37 31.61
C ASN A 209 4.73 -2.68 31.46
N ARG A 210 4.76 -1.54 30.78
CA ARG A 210 5.94 -0.67 30.75
C ARG A 210 6.30 -0.21 32.17
N PRO A 211 7.57 0.01 32.47
CA PRO A 211 7.95 0.56 33.78
C PRO A 211 7.23 1.87 34.07
N GLY A 212 6.48 1.90 35.19
CA GLY A 212 5.72 3.07 35.62
C GLY A 212 4.37 3.30 34.92
N GLU A 213 3.97 2.43 34.02
CA GLU A 213 2.74 2.54 33.24
C GLU A 213 1.79 1.36 33.56
N ASN A 214 0.52 1.51 33.18
CA ASN A 214 -0.51 0.47 33.30
C ASN A 214 -0.88 -0.19 31.95
N TYR A 215 -0.02 -0.06 30.96
CA TYR A 215 -0.16 -0.65 29.64
C TYR A 215 1.16 -1.26 29.15
N SER A 216 1.06 -2.20 28.22
CA SER A 216 2.20 -2.95 27.69
C SER A 216 3.04 -2.15 26.69
N TYR A 217 4.13 -2.75 26.18
CA TYR A 217 4.95 -2.14 25.13
C TYR A 217 4.21 -1.97 23.81
N THR A 218 3.09 -2.67 23.60
CA THR A 218 2.21 -2.59 22.43
C THR A 218 0.86 -1.96 22.73
N ASN A 219 0.73 -1.14 23.79
CA ASN A 219 -0.54 -0.54 24.22
C ASN A 219 -1.64 -1.58 24.51
N ASN A 220 -1.27 -2.70 25.12
CA ASN A 220 -2.13 -3.86 25.41
C ASN A 220 -2.69 -4.58 24.18
N PHE A 221 -2.11 -4.38 23.01
CA PHE A 221 -2.45 -5.18 21.82
C PHE A 221 -1.63 -6.48 21.82
N PRO A 222 -2.20 -7.62 21.43
CA PRO A 222 -3.57 -7.86 20.96
C PRO A 222 -4.61 -7.91 22.06
N TYR A 223 -5.89 -7.72 21.71
CA TYR A 223 -7.00 -7.85 22.65
C TYR A 223 -7.16 -9.31 23.08
N ASP A 224 -6.91 -9.52 24.37
CA ASP A 224 -7.13 -10.80 25.07
C ASP A 224 -7.46 -10.51 26.53
N PRO A 225 -8.75 -10.50 26.91
CA PRO A 225 -9.16 -10.15 28.27
C PRO A 225 -8.71 -11.16 29.33
N ASP A 226 -8.41 -12.42 28.93
CA ASP A 226 -7.99 -13.48 29.88
C ASP A 226 -6.58 -13.23 30.43
N VAL A 227 -5.76 -12.47 29.72
CA VAL A 227 -4.43 -12.01 30.18
C VAL A 227 -4.42 -10.54 30.58
N GLY A 228 -5.58 -9.88 30.62
CA GLY A 228 -5.72 -8.46 31.03
C GLY A 228 -5.39 -7.47 29.91
N ASN A 229 -5.29 -7.90 28.64
CA ASN A 229 -5.11 -7.02 27.49
C ASN A 229 -6.46 -6.45 27.06
N ILE A 230 -6.74 -5.22 27.50
CA ILE A 230 -7.91 -4.41 27.10
C ILE A 230 -7.42 -3.07 26.54
N ALA A 231 -8.23 -2.46 25.69
CA ALA A 231 -7.91 -1.18 25.09
C ALA A 231 -7.63 -0.11 26.15
N VAL A 232 -6.59 0.67 25.96
CA VAL A 232 -6.29 1.79 26.86
C VAL A 232 -7.39 2.86 26.79
N PRO A 233 -7.84 3.46 27.91
CA PRO A 233 -8.94 4.43 27.91
C PRO A 233 -8.73 5.62 26.96
N GLY A 234 -7.47 6.02 26.75
CA GLY A 234 -7.09 7.06 25.80
C GLY A 234 -7.50 6.75 24.34
N ALA A 235 -7.56 5.48 23.96
CA ALA A 235 -7.92 5.11 22.60
C ALA A 235 -9.34 5.56 22.22
N LEU A 236 -10.32 5.41 23.11
CA LEU A 236 -11.68 5.86 22.88
C LEU A 236 -11.79 7.40 22.83
N LEU A 237 -11.19 8.08 23.81
CA LEU A 237 -11.21 9.55 23.88
C LEU A 237 -10.60 10.18 22.63
N TRP A 238 -9.41 9.72 22.25
CA TRP A 238 -8.71 10.28 21.10
C TRP A 238 -9.36 9.91 19.77
N SER A 239 -10.05 8.76 19.67
CA SER A 239 -10.86 8.43 18.50
C SER A 239 -12.04 9.41 18.34
N ALA A 240 -12.75 9.71 19.42
CA ALA A 240 -13.85 10.67 19.38
C ALA A 240 -13.36 12.08 19.00
N LEU A 241 -12.25 12.54 19.57
CA LEU A 241 -11.65 13.83 19.23
C LEU A 241 -11.18 13.88 17.78
N SER A 242 -10.54 12.83 17.27
CA SER A 242 -10.11 12.71 15.87
C SER A 242 -11.29 12.84 14.91
N LEU A 243 -12.41 12.16 15.19
CA LEU A 243 -13.63 12.26 14.39
C LEU A 243 -14.21 13.69 14.37
N ILE A 244 -14.28 14.35 15.54
CA ILE A 244 -14.79 15.72 15.65
C ILE A 244 -13.90 16.69 14.84
N VAL A 245 -12.59 16.58 14.96
CA VAL A 245 -11.64 17.46 14.23
C VAL A 245 -11.68 17.19 12.74
N LEU A 246 -11.85 15.94 12.31
CA LEU A 246 -12.04 15.61 10.89
C LEU A 246 -13.30 16.27 10.33
N LEU A 247 -14.43 16.13 11.01
CA LEU A 247 -15.69 16.76 10.58
C LEU A 247 -15.57 18.29 10.49
N ALA A 248 -14.88 18.90 11.45
CA ALA A 248 -14.56 20.33 11.40
C ALA A 248 -13.64 20.67 10.21
N GLY A 249 -12.63 19.85 9.93
CA GLY A 249 -11.75 20.01 8.78
C GLY A 249 -12.49 19.92 7.45
N ILE A 250 -13.36 18.93 7.30
CA ILE A 250 -14.26 18.81 6.11
C ILE A 250 -15.13 20.06 5.96
N ALA A 251 -15.73 20.57 7.05
CA ALA A 251 -16.53 21.79 7.02
C ALA A 251 -15.71 23.00 6.55
N VAL A 252 -14.45 23.14 7.00
CA VAL A 252 -13.53 24.19 6.54
C VAL A 252 -13.23 24.04 5.04
N VAL A 253 -12.94 22.81 4.58
CA VAL A 253 -12.70 22.54 3.15
C VAL A 253 -13.92 22.96 2.33
N LEU A 254 -15.13 22.51 2.69
CA LEU A 254 -16.38 22.88 2.00
C LEU A 254 -16.63 24.40 2.00
N LEU A 255 -16.30 25.09 3.10
CA LEU A 255 -16.40 26.54 3.20
C LEU A 255 -15.42 27.24 2.23
N MET A 256 -14.18 26.79 2.19
CA MET A 256 -13.16 27.34 1.30
C MET A 256 -13.53 27.16 -0.17
N PHE A 257 -14.03 26.01 -0.56
CA PHE A 257 -14.42 25.71 -1.94
C PHE A 257 -15.77 26.29 -2.31
N GLY A 258 -16.78 26.20 -1.42
CA GLY A 258 -18.14 26.68 -1.70
C GLY A 258 -18.30 28.17 -1.59
N LYS A 259 -17.75 28.82 -0.54
CA LYS A 259 -17.92 30.25 -0.28
C LYS A 259 -16.82 31.12 -0.91
N PHE A 260 -15.59 30.65 -0.87
CA PHE A 260 -14.44 31.43 -1.33
C PHE A 260 -14.00 31.09 -2.75
N ASP A 261 -14.70 30.18 -3.42
CA ASP A 261 -14.43 29.76 -4.80
C ASP A 261 -12.95 29.43 -5.05
N TYR A 262 -12.36 28.66 -4.12
CA TYR A 262 -10.93 28.39 -4.07
C TYR A 262 -10.39 27.80 -5.38
N LEU A 263 -11.15 26.94 -6.06
CA LEU A 263 -10.80 26.39 -7.38
C LEU A 263 -11.38 27.19 -8.56
N GLY A 264 -12.17 28.23 -8.30
CA GLY A 264 -12.81 29.00 -9.35
C GLY A 264 -14.02 28.31 -10.00
N TRP A 265 -14.71 27.43 -9.28
CA TRP A 265 -15.88 26.71 -9.78
C TRP A 265 -17.09 27.62 -10.03
N ILE A 266 -17.23 28.71 -9.23
CA ILE A 266 -18.34 29.66 -9.34
C ILE A 266 -18.05 30.69 -10.42
N SER A 267 -16.81 31.04 -10.66
CA SER A 267 -16.38 32.01 -11.69
C SER A 267 -16.39 31.38 -13.10
N ARG A 268 -17.58 30.96 -13.54
CA ARG A 268 -17.83 30.37 -14.86
C ARG A 268 -17.70 31.44 -15.93
N GLY A 269 -16.85 31.24 -16.89
CA GLY A 269 -16.69 32.14 -18.05
C GLY A 269 -15.30 32.14 -18.67
N GLN A 270 -14.42 31.24 -18.28
CA GLN A 270 -13.10 31.15 -18.86
C GLN A 270 -13.00 29.99 -19.83
N HIS A 271 -12.53 30.29 -21.03
CA HIS A 271 -12.35 29.32 -22.11
C HIS A 271 -11.22 28.36 -21.82
N ILE A 272 -11.45 27.05 -21.95
CA ILE A 272 -10.42 26.02 -21.90
C ILE A 272 -10.04 25.68 -23.34
N HIS A 273 -8.76 25.85 -23.68
CA HIS A 273 -8.24 25.42 -24.96
C HIS A 273 -7.54 24.07 -24.78
N PRO A 274 -7.97 23.01 -25.49
CA PRO A 274 -7.24 21.76 -25.47
C PRO A 274 -5.82 21.99 -25.99
N HIS A 275 -4.82 21.61 -25.19
CA HIS A 275 -3.45 21.59 -25.68
C HIS A 275 -3.33 20.47 -26.71
N LEU A 276 -2.85 20.80 -27.90
CA LEU A 276 -2.64 19.81 -28.95
C LEU A 276 -1.48 18.90 -28.53
N LEU A 277 -1.82 17.65 -28.22
CA LEU A 277 -0.81 16.62 -28.06
C LEU A 277 -0.15 16.35 -29.41
N PRO A 278 1.17 16.13 -29.47
CA PRO A 278 1.85 15.81 -30.73
C PRO A 278 1.15 14.65 -31.43
N GLY A 279 0.75 14.84 -32.70
CA GLY A 279 -0.03 13.86 -33.46
C GLY A 279 0.72 12.56 -33.80
N VAL A 280 2.05 12.55 -33.74
CA VAL A 280 2.89 11.40 -34.06
C VAL A 280 3.81 11.08 -32.87
N ALA A 281 3.68 9.88 -32.33
CA ALA A 281 4.54 9.39 -31.27
C ALA A 281 6.02 9.27 -31.74
N SER A 282 6.92 9.82 -30.96
CA SER A 282 8.36 9.77 -31.22
C SER A 282 8.94 8.34 -31.04
N PRO A 283 10.15 8.05 -31.54
CA PRO A 283 10.78 6.72 -31.34
C PRO A 283 10.86 6.29 -29.89
N GLY A 284 11.23 7.22 -28.96
CA GLY A 284 11.28 6.94 -27.53
C GLY A 284 9.90 6.67 -26.94
N GLN A 285 8.88 7.43 -27.34
CA GLN A 285 7.50 7.16 -26.90
C GLN A 285 6.99 5.80 -27.37
N ARG A 286 7.31 5.42 -28.61
CA ARG A 286 7.00 4.06 -29.10
C ARG A 286 7.76 2.97 -28.34
N ALA A 287 9.03 3.24 -27.96
CA ALA A 287 9.80 2.31 -27.15
C ALA A 287 9.24 2.11 -25.73
N LEU A 288 8.53 3.11 -25.16
CA LEU A 288 7.88 3.00 -23.85
C LEU A 288 6.67 2.06 -23.85
N VAL A 289 6.03 1.81 -25.00
CA VAL A 289 4.86 0.92 -25.07
C VAL A 289 5.14 -0.50 -24.55
N LYS A 290 6.37 -1.01 -24.71
CA LYS A 290 6.76 -2.33 -24.21
C LYS A 290 6.72 -2.44 -22.67
N PHE A 291 6.91 -1.32 -21.94
CA PHE A 291 6.74 -1.30 -20.48
C PHE A 291 5.29 -1.62 -20.11
N PHE A 292 4.32 -1.10 -20.86
CA PHE A 292 2.91 -1.37 -20.61
C PHE A 292 2.48 -2.80 -20.96
N VAL A 293 3.24 -3.52 -21.80
CA VAL A 293 3.05 -4.97 -21.94
C VAL A 293 3.49 -5.70 -20.68
N VAL A 294 4.64 -5.31 -20.11
CA VAL A 294 5.11 -5.86 -18.81
C VAL A 294 4.12 -5.52 -17.71
N VAL A 295 3.63 -4.28 -17.65
CA VAL A 295 2.57 -3.83 -16.73
C VAL A 295 1.36 -4.76 -16.81
N ALA A 296 0.84 -4.99 -18.01
CA ALA A 296 -0.35 -5.82 -18.20
C ALA A 296 -0.13 -7.30 -17.86
N LEU A 297 1.06 -7.84 -18.15
CA LEU A 297 1.42 -9.23 -17.81
C LEU A 297 1.61 -9.42 -16.30
N LEU A 298 2.27 -8.47 -15.63
CA LEU A 298 2.43 -8.48 -14.18
C LEU A 298 1.07 -8.27 -13.48
N PHE A 299 0.22 -7.40 -14.01
CA PHE A 299 -1.13 -7.22 -13.51
C PHE A 299 -1.95 -8.51 -13.62
N LEU A 300 -1.90 -9.21 -14.75
CA LEU A 300 -2.55 -10.51 -14.91
C LEU A 300 -1.95 -11.55 -13.95
N MET A 301 -0.63 -11.64 -13.85
CA MET A 301 0.03 -12.52 -12.89
C MET A 301 -0.40 -12.23 -11.45
N GLN A 302 -0.40 -10.95 -11.05
CA GLN A 302 -0.78 -10.52 -9.71
C GLN A 302 -2.23 -10.92 -9.37
N THR A 303 -3.15 -10.82 -10.33
CA THR A 303 -4.55 -11.21 -10.11
C THR A 303 -4.72 -12.72 -9.96
N LEU A 304 -3.97 -13.52 -10.73
CA LEU A 304 -3.98 -14.99 -10.61
C LEU A 304 -3.37 -15.44 -9.27
N VAL A 305 -2.24 -14.86 -8.90
CA VAL A 305 -1.59 -15.13 -7.61
C VAL A 305 -2.46 -14.67 -6.45
N GLY A 306 -3.16 -13.52 -6.59
CA GLY A 306 -4.12 -13.03 -5.60
C GLY A 306 -5.31 -13.98 -5.40
N GLY A 307 -5.81 -14.58 -6.48
CA GLY A 307 -6.82 -15.64 -6.41
C GLY A 307 -6.32 -16.89 -5.66
N ALA A 308 -5.04 -17.27 -5.85
CA ALA A 308 -4.42 -18.35 -5.09
C ALA A 308 -4.29 -18.01 -3.60
N VAL A 309 -3.90 -16.78 -3.25
CA VAL A 309 -3.85 -16.31 -1.85
C VAL A 309 -5.23 -16.34 -1.20
N ALA A 310 -6.27 -15.90 -1.91
CA ALA A 310 -7.65 -15.96 -1.42
C ALA A 310 -8.11 -17.40 -1.17
N HIS A 311 -7.72 -18.33 -2.06
CA HIS A 311 -8.03 -19.76 -1.88
C HIS A 311 -7.32 -20.34 -0.65
N TYR A 312 -6.01 -20.07 -0.47
CA TYR A 312 -5.27 -20.53 0.72
C TYR A 312 -5.86 -20.01 2.03
N ARG A 313 -6.49 -18.83 2.01
CA ARG A 313 -7.19 -18.34 3.19
C ARG A 313 -8.47 -19.14 3.48
N ALA A 314 -9.25 -19.45 2.46
CA ALA A 314 -10.50 -20.17 2.62
C ALA A 314 -10.27 -21.67 2.92
N ASP A 315 -9.38 -22.32 2.17
CA ASP A 315 -9.10 -23.76 2.23
C ASP A 315 -7.58 -24.02 2.17
N PRO A 316 -6.85 -23.86 3.27
CA PRO A 316 -5.37 -23.92 3.27
C PRO A 316 -4.80 -25.33 3.00
N GLY A 317 -5.57 -26.39 3.25
CA GLY A 317 -5.08 -27.77 3.17
C GLY A 317 -5.04 -28.37 1.77
N SER A 318 -5.67 -27.75 0.77
CA SER A 318 -5.72 -28.32 -0.58
C SER A 318 -6.10 -27.28 -1.60
N PHE A 319 -5.31 -27.10 -2.64
CA PHE A 319 -5.62 -26.21 -3.77
C PHE A 319 -6.41 -27.00 -4.84
N TYR A 320 -7.74 -27.07 -4.70
CA TYR A 320 -8.64 -27.85 -5.58
C TYR A 320 -8.20 -29.31 -5.76
N GLY A 321 -7.73 -29.95 -4.68
CA GLY A 321 -7.26 -31.34 -4.69
C GLY A 321 -5.79 -31.52 -5.07
N PHE A 322 -5.04 -30.45 -5.36
CA PHE A 322 -3.60 -30.48 -5.62
C PHE A 322 -2.83 -29.98 -4.38
N GLN A 323 -1.67 -30.59 -4.11
CA GLN A 323 -0.73 -30.12 -3.08
C GLN A 323 0.17 -29.00 -3.63
N LEU A 324 -0.44 -27.87 -3.96
CA LEU A 324 0.24 -26.73 -4.59
C LEU A 324 1.28 -26.12 -3.63
N GLU A 325 1.06 -26.20 -2.32
CA GLU A 325 1.94 -25.69 -1.26
C GLU A 325 3.33 -26.31 -1.27
N THR A 326 3.52 -27.45 -1.90
CA THR A 326 4.86 -28.09 -2.04
C THR A 326 5.81 -27.28 -2.92
N ILE A 327 5.28 -26.57 -3.93
CA ILE A 327 6.04 -25.77 -4.91
C ILE A 327 5.77 -24.28 -4.74
N PHE A 328 4.53 -23.91 -4.49
CA PHE A 328 4.02 -22.57 -4.35
C PHE A 328 3.26 -22.39 -3.02
N PRO A 329 3.97 -22.43 -1.88
CA PRO A 329 3.33 -22.26 -0.58
C PRO A 329 2.70 -20.87 -0.43
N SER A 330 1.77 -20.75 0.51
CA SER A 330 0.96 -19.54 0.70
C SER A 330 1.77 -18.27 0.93
N ASN A 331 2.86 -18.35 1.71
CA ASN A 331 3.77 -17.22 1.95
C ASN A 331 4.44 -16.74 0.66
N LEU A 332 4.91 -17.64 -0.22
CA LEU A 332 5.46 -17.27 -1.52
C LEU A 332 4.40 -16.61 -2.41
N MET A 333 3.18 -17.18 -2.46
CA MET A 333 2.08 -16.57 -3.22
C MET A 333 1.76 -15.18 -2.69
N ARG A 334 1.75 -14.98 -1.38
CA ARG A 334 1.51 -13.66 -0.78
C ARG A 334 2.64 -12.68 -1.08
N THR A 335 3.91 -13.09 -0.96
CA THR A 335 5.08 -12.30 -1.39
C THR A 335 4.94 -11.84 -2.84
N TRP A 336 4.67 -12.77 -3.76
CA TRP A 336 4.52 -12.43 -5.18
C TRP A 336 3.29 -11.56 -5.45
N HIS A 337 2.18 -11.76 -4.72
CA HIS A 337 1.01 -10.91 -4.85
C HIS A 337 1.32 -9.44 -4.54
N LEU A 338 2.06 -9.17 -3.45
CA LEU A 338 2.49 -7.82 -3.07
C LEU A 338 3.50 -7.23 -4.04
N GLN A 339 4.58 -7.98 -4.31
CA GLN A 339 5.67 -7.48 -5.14
C GLN A 339 5.23 -7.20 -6.56
N THR A 340 4.42 -8.07 -7.15
CA THR A 340 3.88 -7.82 -8.50
C THR A 340 2.95 -6.63 -8.54
N ALA A 341 2.13 -6.39 -7.48
CA ALA A 341 1.28 -5.20 -7.38
C ALA A 341 2.11 -3.91 -7.43
N ILE A 342 3.13 -3.81 -6.59
CA ILE A 342 4.04 -2.66 -6.57
C ILE A 342 4.75 -2.51 -7.91
N PHE A 343 5.27 -3.60 -8.47
CA PHE A 343 6.05 -3.56 -9.71
C PHE A 343 5.22 -3.09 -10.91
N TRP A 344 4.01 -3.59 -11.13
CA TRP A 344 3.27 -3.16 -12.30
C TRP A 344 2.77 -1.73 -12.20
N ILE A 345 2.34 -1.28 -11.00
CA ILE A 345 1.91 0.11 -10.77
C ILE A 345 3.10 1.06 -10.94
N ALA A 346 4.21 0.79 -10.25
CA ALA A 346 5.42 1.62 -10.34
C ALA A 346 5.98 1.66 -11.78
N THR A 347 6.01 0.53 -12.49
CA THR A 347 6.45 0.47 -13.89
C THR A 347 5.58 1.34 -14.80
N ALA A 348 4.25 1.31 -14.59
CA ALA A 348 3.34 2.17 -15.36
C ALA A 348 3.62 3.65 -15.10
N TYR A 349 3.85 4.05 -13.86
CA TYR A 349 4.11 5.43 -13.48
C TYR A 349 5.47 5.92 -14.03
N VAL A 350 6.51 5.11 -13.90
CA VAL A 350 7.85 5.41 -14.44
C VAL A 350 7.82 5.59 -15.96
N ALA A 351 7.13 4.68 -16.67
CA ALA A 351 7.00 4.77 -18.12
C ALA A 351 6.14 5.97 -18.55
N ALA A 352 5.01 6.20 -17.88
CA ALA A 352 4.12 7.31 -18.16
C ALA A 352 4.76 8.67 -17.89
N ALA A 353 5.56 8.80 -16.84
CA ALA A 353 6.28 10.05 -16.55
C ALA A 353 7.24 10.42 -17.68
N LEU A 354 7.99 9.46 -18.22
CA LEU A 354 8.86 9.68 -19.36
C LEU A 354 8.04 10.00 -20.62
N PHE A 355 6.90 9.32 -20.81
CA PHE A 355 6.01 9.58 -21.94
C PHE A 355 5.43 11.00 -21.88
N LEU A 356 4.86 11.41 -20.73
CA LEU A 356 4.34 12.75 -20.51
C LEU A 356 5.44 13.82 -20.57
N GLY A 357 6.60 13.53 -19.98
CA GLY A 357 7.75 14.42 -20.07
C GLY A 357 8.17 14.70 -21.52
N ARG A 358 8.08 13.68 -22.39
CA ARG A 358 8.36 13.86 -23.83
C ARG A 358 7.30 14.74 -24.53
N THR A 359 6.03 14.68 -24.15
CA THR A 359 4.98 15.54 -24.73
C THR A 359 5.17 17.03 -24.39
N LEU A 360 5.90 17.34 -23.33
CA LEU A 360 6.21 18.71 -22.93
C LEU A 360 7.34 19.37 -23.75
N ARG A 361 7.97 18.64 -24.69
CA ARG A 361 9.05 19.11 -25.55
C ARG A 361 8.65 19.13 -27.03
N ASN A 362 9.27 20.02 -27.81
CA ASN A 362 9.10 20.07 -29.26
C ASN A 362 9.84 18.92 -29.98
N ASP A 363 11.03 18.54 -29.47
CA ASP A 363 11.93 17.58 -30.12
C ASP A 363 12.27 16.39 -29.22
N GLU A 364 12.67 15.26 -29.80
CA GLU A 364 13.20 14.14 -29.06
C GLU A 364 14.75 14.17 -29.06
N PRO A 365 15.37 14.13 -27.88
CA PRO A 365 16.82 14.03 -27.80
C PRO A 365 17.33 12.69 -28.34
N ARG A 366 18.45 12.67 -29.06
CA ARG A 366 19.03 11.44 -29.62
C ARG A 366 19.32 10.34 -28.60
N TRP A 367 19.59 10.72 -27.35
CA TRP A 367 19.86 9.77 -26.27
C TRP A 367 18.60 9.09 -25.73
N PHE A 368 17.41 9.67 -25.92
CA PHE A 368 16.19 9.25 -25.20
C PHE A 368 15.79 7.80 -25.51
N ALA A 369 15.58 7.44 -26.77
CA ALA A 369 15.17 6.10 -27.15
C ALA A 369 16.17 5.01 -26.71
N PRO A 370 17.50 5.14 -26.90
CA PRO A 370 18.48 4.17 -26.38
C PRO A 370 18.42 3.98 -24.86
N TRP A 371 18.29 5.08 -24.10
CA TRP A 371 18.20 5.01 -22.65
C TRP A 371 16.88 4.39 -22.16
N VAL A 372 15.76 4.59 -22.88
CA VAL A 372 14.50 3.88 -22.63
C VAL A 372 14.69 2.37 -22.81
N HIS A 373 15.44 1.92 -23.83
CA HIS A 373 15.73 0.49 -24.01
C HIS A 373 16.62 -0.07 -22.88
N LEU A 374 17.63 0.69 -22.43
CA LEU A 374 18.49 0.30 -21.31
C LEU A 374 17.69 0.21 -20.01
N LEU A 375 16.88 1.21 -19.71
CA LEU A 375 16.01 1.23 -18.53
C LEU A 375 15.06 0.02 -18.53
N PHE A 376 14.48 -0.31 -19.68
CA PHE A 376 13.65 -1.50 -19.82
C PHE A 376 14.40 -2.79 -19.46
N GLY A 377 15.62 -2.95 -19.97
CA GLY A 377 16.48 -4.09 -19.65
C GLY A 377 16.76 -4.19 -18.15
N ALA A 378 17.10 -3.06 -17.51
CA ALA A 378 17.31 -3.00 -16.06
C ALA A 378 16.05 -3.39 -15.27
N PHE A 379 14.86 -2.92 -15.69
CA PHE A 379 13.59 -3.32 -15.08
C PHE A 379 13.33 -4.82 -15.18
N VAL A 380 13.52 -5.41 -16.35
CA VAL A 380 13.34 -6.87 -16.54
C VAL A 380 14.28 -7.66 -15.63
N VAL A 381 15.54 -7.21 -15.48
CA VAL A 381 16.51 -7.86 -14.59
C VAL A 381 16.10 -7.75 -13.12
N VAL A 382 15.70 -6.56 -12.66
CA VAL A 382 15.30 -6.37 -11.26
C VAL A 382 14.03 -7.15 -10.94
N ILE A 383 13.00 -7.04 -11.77
CA ILE A 383 11.70 -7.72 -11.53
C ILE A 383 11.89 -9.24 -11.63
N GLY A 384 12.45 -9.72 -12.73
CA GLY A 384 12.62 -11.17 -12.93
C GLY A 384 13.58 -11.79 -11.92
N GLY A 385 14.68 -11.09 -11.63
CA GLY A 385 15.69 -11.54 -10.67
C GLY A 385 15.15 -11.57 -9.23
N SER A 386 14.39 -10.57 -8.81
CA SER A 386 13.81 -10.53 -7.46
C SER A 386 12.73 -11.59 -7.25
N LEU A 387 11.78 -11.75 -8.18
CA LEU A 387 10.74 -12.79 -8.08
C LEU A 387 11.35 -14.21 -8.05
N LEU A 388 12.36 -14.46 -8.88
CA LEU A 388 13.12 -15.71 -8.82
C LEU A 388 13.86 -15.86 -7.49
N GLY A 389 14.49 -14.77 -7.03
CA GLY A 389 15.19 -14.72 -5.76
C GLY A 389 14.30 -15.05 -4.58
N GLU A 390 13.12 -14.46 -4.53
CA GLU A 390 12.11 -14.73 -3.49
C GLU A 390 11.71 -16.20 -3.46
N TRP A 391 11.43 -16.78 -4.61
CA TRP A 391 11.12 -18.21 -4.70
C TRP A 391 12.27 -19.09 -4.19
N LEU A 392 13.50 -18.83 -4.63
CA LEU A 392 14.68 -19.58 -4.20
C LEU A 392 14.97 -19.37 -2.70
N GLY A 393 14.73 -18.15 -2.17
CA GLY A 393 14.91 -17.80 -0.77
C GLY A 393 13.94 -18.53 0.13
N ILE A 394 12.65 -18.43 -0.13
CA ILE A 394 11.57 -19.08 0.64
C ILE A 394 11.70 -20.61 0.55
N SER A 395 12.13 -21.14 -0.62
CA SER A 395 12.41 -22.58 -0.79
C SER A 395 13.71 -23.04 -0.12
N GLN A 396 14.42 -22.17 0.58
CA GLN A 396 15.69 -22.43 1.28
C GLN A 396 16.85 -22.90 0.37
N MET A 397 16.79 -22.58 -0.93
CA MET A 397 17.82 -22.99 -1.90
C MET A 397 19.05 -22.07 -1.90
N LEU A 398 18.94 -20.87 -1.31
CA LEU A 398 20.04 -19.87 -1.32
C LEU A 398 20.98 -19.97 -0.12
N GLY A 399 20.67 -20.78 0.90
CA GLY A 399 21.46 -20.89 2.12
C GLY A 399 21.75 -19.52 2.72
N LYS A 400 23.01 -19.19 3.04
CA LYS A 400 23.42 -17.91 3.63
C LYS A 400 23.17 -16.67 2.77
N TRP A 401 22.84 -16.83 1.49
CA TRP A 401 22.57 -15.75 0.55
C TRP A 401 21.11 -15.31 0.50
N TRP A 402 20.22 -15.96 1.32
CA TRP A 402 18.78 -15.67 1.34
C TRP A 402 18.48 -14.18 1.50
N PHE A 403 19.12 -13.49 2.44
CA PHE A 403 18.92 -12.06 2.71
C PHE A 403 19.38 -11.15 1.55
N TRP A 404 20.41 -11.58 0.81
CA TRP A 404 20.99 -10.76 -0.26
C TRP A 404 20.30 -10.96 -1.61
N LEU A 405 20.02 -12.18 -1.98
CA LEU A 405 19.52 -12.54 -3.31
C LEU A 405 18.06 -13.01 -3.29
N GLY A 406 17.57 -13.42 -2.11
CA GLY A 406 16.27 -14.03 -1.93
C GLY A 406 15.19 -13.08 -1.42
N ASN A 407 14.51 -13.49 -0.35
CA ASN A 407 13.46 -12.76 0.33
C ASN A 407 13.96 -12.28 1.70
N GLN A 408 13.91 -10.98 1.99
CA GLN A 408 14.24 -10.46 3.32
C GLN A 408 13.16 -10.77 4.39
N GLY A 409 11.99 -11.20 3.98
CA GLY A 409 10.90 -11.63 4.85
C GLY A 409 10.11 -10.49 5.53
N TRP A 410 10.41 -9.24 5.24
CA TRP A 410 9.65 -8.09 5.72
C TRP A 410 8.52 -7.79 4.72
N GLU A 411 7.28 -7.87 5.15
CA GLU A 411 6.12 -7.54 4.32
C GLU A 411 6.27 -6.15 3.67
N PHE A 412 6.04 -6.05 2.37
CA PHE A 412 6.30 -4.93 1.45
C PHE A 412 7.78 -4.62 1.15
N LEU A 413 8.72 -5.25 1.83
CA LEU A 413 10.17 -5.07 1.64
C LEU A 413 10.88 -6.40 1.44
N GLU A 414 10.22 -7.33 0.79
CA GLU A 414 10.65 -8.71 0.60
C GLU A 414 11.91 -8.81 -0.27
N LEU A 415 12.14 -7.84 -1.14
CA LEU A 415 13.27 -7.84 -2.07
C LEU A 415 14.61 -8.12 -1.38
N GLY A 416 15.36 -9.10 -1.86
CA GLY A 416 16.75 -9.30 -1.43
C GLY A 416 17.57 -8.03 -1.57
N ARG A 417 18.52 -7.80 -0.67
CA ARG A 417 19.29 -6.56 -0.53
C ARG A 417 19.92 -6.07 -1.84
N ILE A 418 20.40 -6.95 -2.69
CA ILE A 418 20.97 -6.58 -4.01
C ILE A 418 19.91 -5.98 -4.91
N TRP A 419 18.70 -6.53 -4.93
CA TRP A 419 17.60 -6.02 -5.74
C TRP A 419 17.14 -4.65 -5.26
N GLN A 420 17.15 -4.39 -3.94
CA GLN A 420 16.89 -3.06 -3.40
C GLN A 420 17.93 -2.02 -3.85
N PHE A 421 19.24 -2.37 -3.82
CA PHE A 421 20.28 -1.48 -4.35
C PHE A 421 20.09 -1.19 -5.84
N LEU A 422 19.82 -2.21 -6.64
CA LEU A 422 19.59 -2.03 -8.08
C LEU A 422 18.34 -1.21 -8.35
N LEU A 423 17.28 -1.36 -7.53
CA LEU A 423 16.08 -0.55 -7.64
C LEU A 423 16.37 0.93 -7.35
N VAL A 424 17.11 1.25 -6.28
CA VAL A 424 17.52 2.63 -5.97
C VAL A 424 18.32 3.24 -7.12
N ILE A 425 19.31 2.50 -7.65
CA ILE A 425 20.12 2.96 -8.78
C ILE A 425 19.24 3.18 -10.03
N GLY A 426 18.31 2.26 -10.31
CA GLY A 426 17.38 2.37 -11.42
C GLY A 426 16.45 3.57 -11.31
N LEU A 427 15.89 3.84 -10.12
CA LEU A 427 15.03 4.99 -9.85
C LEU A 427 15.79 6.32 -9.96
N LEU A 428 17.04 6.38 -9.49
CA LEU A 428 17.90 7.56 -9.65
C LEU A 428 18.23 7.82 -11.13
N ALA A 429 18.55 6.77 -11.89
CA ALA A 429 18.80 6.87 -13.33
C ALA A 429 17.53 7.32 -14.08
N TRP A 430 16.36 6.77 -13.74
CA TRP A 430 15.09 7.21 -14.28
C TRP A 430 14.80 8.68 -13.98
N PHE A 431 15.00 9.12 -12.74
CA PHE A 431 14.81 10.53 -12.38
C PHE A 431 15.76 11.45 -13.16
N ALA A 432 17.02 11.05 -13.32
CA ALA A 432 18.00 11.79 -14.13
C ALA A 432 17.53 11.92 -15.59
N MET A 433 17.00 10.82 -16.18
CA MET A 433 16.42 10.85 -17.54
C MET A 433 15.25 11.82 -17.61
N LEU A 434 14.32 11.78 -16.66
CA LEU A 434 13.17 12.66 -16.61
C LEU A 434 13.60 14.13 -16.47
N TRP A 435 14.52 14.42 -15.55
CA TRP A 435 15.05 15.77 -15.35
C TRP A 435 15.74 16.32 -16.61
N LEU A 436 16.57 15.53 -17.27
CA LEU A 436 17.22 15.90 -18.54
C LEU A 436 16.20 16.12 -19.65
N LEU A 437 15.09 15.39 -19.62
CA LEU A 437 14.02 15.49 -20.62
C LEU A 437 13.24 16.81 -20.49
N VAL A 438 12.86 17.19 -19.26
CA VAL A 438 11.91 18.31 -19.01
C VAL A 438 12.54 19.55 -18.36
N ARG A 439 13.87 19.65 -18.32
CA ARG A 439 14.51 20.85 -17.79
C ARG A 439 14.07 22.12 -18.55
N SER A 440 13.97 23.25 -17.86
CA SER A 440 13.29 24.48 -18.30
C SER A 440 13.70 25.05 -19.66
N ARG A 441 14.91 24.73 -20.14
CA ARG A 441 15.42 25.19 -21.45
C ARG A 441 14.85 24.45 -22.66
N THR A 442 14.13 23.36 -22.43
CA THR A 442 13.70 22.42 -23.47
C THR A 442 12.18 22.33 -23.61
N LEU A 443 11.43 23.09 -22.81
CA LEU A 443 9.97 23.06 -22.81
C LEU A 443 9.41 23.72 -24.07
N ALA A 444 8.40 23.07 -24.65
CA ALA A 444 7.66 23.58 -25.80
C ALA A 444 6.84 24.82 -25.44
N ASN A 445 6.23 24.81 -24.24
CA ASN A 445 5.48 25.94 -23.71
C ASN A 445 6.13 26.42 -22.39
N PRO A 446 6.68 27.66 -22.36
CA PRO A 446 7.25 28.25 -21.14
C PRO A 446 6.25 28.39 -19.99
N GLU A 447 4.97 28.53 -20.25
CA GLU A 447 3.91 28.61 -19.24
C GLU A 447 3.74 27.33 -18.43
N SER A 448 4.13 26.18 -18.96
CA SER A 448 4.13 24.90 -18.24
C SER A 448 5.23 24.78 -17.17
N LYS A 449 6.17 25.74 -17.11
CA LYS A 449 7.33 25.69 -16.20
C LYS A 449 6.96 25.47 -14.72
N PRO A 450 5.93 26.09 -14.13
CA PRO A 450 5.55 25.82 -12.74
C PRO A 450 5.05 24.40 -12.54
N LEU A 451 4.23 23.85 -13.45
CA LEU A 451 3.75 22.47 -13.41
C LEU A 451 4.91 21.48 -13.49
N VAL A 452 5.85 21.72 -14.43
CA VAL A 452 7.03 20.88 -14.59
C VAL A 452 7.94 20.91 -13.36
N LYS A 453 8.08 22.05 -12.69
CA LYS A 453 8.83 22.12 -11.43
C LYS A 453 8.21 21.23 -10.35
N MET A 454 6.89 21.29 -10.19
CA MET A 454 6.19 20.44 -9.21
C MET A 454 6.25 18.96 -9.60
N PHE A 455 6.14 18.65 -10.88
CA PHE A 455 6.30 17.30 -11.40
C PHE A 455 7.69 16.70 -11.10
N LEU A 456 8.76 17.48 -11.30
CA LEU A 456 10.12 17.07 -10.94
C LEU A 456 10.31 16.99 -9.42
N PHE A 457 9.68 17.88 -8.66
CA PHE A 457 9.73 17.86 -7.20
C PHE A 457 9.06 16.59 -6.63
N ALA A 458 7.89 16.23 -7.16
CA ALA A 458 7.23 14.97 -6.80
C ALA A 458 8.05 13.74 -7.26
N ALA A 459 8.63 13.81 -8.46
CA ALA A 459 9.41 12.69 -9.01
C ALA A 459 10.70 12.40 -8.23
N VAL A 460 11.40 13.42 -7.68
CA VAL A 460 12.64 13.20 -6.92
C VAL A 460 12.37 12.52 -5.57
N ALA A 461 11.19 12.67 -5.01
CA ALA A 461 10.81 12.00 -3.76
C ALA A 461 10.85 10.48 -3.90
N ILE A 462 10.55 9.94 -5.09
CA ILE A 462 10.49 8.50 -5.36
C ILE A 462 11.81 7.78 -5.04
N PRO A 463 12.96 8.11 -5.67
CA PRO A 463 14.23 7.47 -5.32
C PRO A 463 14.69 7.79 -3.90
N VAL A 464 14.45 9.01 -3.40
CA VAL A 464 14.95 9.48 -2.09
C VAL A 464 14.23 8.76 -0.94
N PHE A 465 12.91 8.63 -1.01
CA PHE A 465 12.13 8.04 0.08
C PHE A 465 12.23 6.51 0.13
N TYR A 466 12.75 5.86 -0.90
CA TYR A 466 13.05 4.43 -0.86
C TYR A 466 14.37 4.10 -0.15
N ILE A 467 15.32 5.05 -0.05
CA ILE A 467 16.63 4.82 0.57
C ILE A 467 16.55 4.26 2.00
N PRO A 468 15.61 4.66 2.87
CA PRO A 468 15.47 4.10 4.22
C PRO A 468 15.25 2.58 4.27
N ALA A 469 14.79 1.95 3.19
CA ALA A 469 14.74 0.48 3.09
C ALA A 469 16.11 -0.20 3.29
N LEU A 470 17.19 0.55 3.15
CA LEU A 470 18.56 0.07 3.32
C LEU A 470 19.10 0.22 4.75
N PHE A 471 18.36 0.83 5.69
CA PHE A 471 18.86 1.22 7.02
C PHE A 471 18.80 0.13 8.08
N PHE A 472 18.24 -1.04 7.79
CA PHE A 472 18.07 -2.12 8.75
C PHE A 472 18.51 -3.47 8.17
N GLY A 473 18.68 -4.45 9.04
CA GLY A 473 19.03 -5.83 8.70
C GLY A 473 18.16 -6.83 9.50
N ALA A 474 18.35 -8.13 9.25
CA ALA A 474 17.55 -9.20 9.85
C ALA A 474 17.54 -9.21 11.39
N LYS A 475 18.61 -8.75 12.03
CA LYS A 475 18.79 -8.71 13.50
C LYS A 475 18.45 -7.36 14.14
N THR A 476 18.03 -6.37 13.36
CA THR A 476 17.57 -5.10 13.93
C THR A 476 16.28 -5.34 14.71
N ASN A 477 16.13 -4.72 15.89
CA ASN A 477 14.95 -4.89 16.72
C ASN A 477 13.67 -4.67 15.92
N TYR A 478 12.68 -5.55 16.07
CA TYR A 478 11.44 -5.58 15.27
C TYR A 478 10.74 -4.22 15.22
N THR A 479 10.58 -3.52 16.36
CA THR A 479 9.89 -2.22 16.40
C THR A 479 10.65 -1.12 15.66
N VAL A 480 11.98 -1.18 15.66
CA VAL A 480 12.84 -0.26 14.92
C VAL A 480 12.70 -0.52 13.42
N VAL A 481 12.71 -1.80 13.01
CA VAL A 481 12.48 -2.15 11.60
C VAL A 481 11.08 -1.75 11.18
N ASP A 482 10.07 -1.99 12.01
CA ASP A 482 8.70 -1.63 11.72
C ASP A 482 8.54 -0.12 11.48
N THR A 483 9.29 0.70 12.20
CA THR A 483 9.38 2.14 11.95
C THR A 483 9.89 2.45 10.53
N TRP A 484 10.99 1.82 10.10
CA TRP A 484 11.53 2.01 8.76
C TRP A 484 10.70 1.33 7.68
N ARG A 485 10.05 0.22 7.99
CA ARG A 485 9.14 -0.47 7.10
C ARG A 485 7.95 0.42 6.74
N PHE A 486 7.31 1.05 7.74
CA PHE A 486 6.22 1.98 7.48
C PHE A 486 6.67 3.30 6.87
N TRP A 487 7.93 3.71 7.05
CA TRP A 487 8.50 4.78 6.22
C TRP A 487 8.38 4.45 4.72
N ILE A 488 8.58 3.19 4.33
CA ILE A 488 8.43 2.79 2.94
C ILE A 488 6.96 2.56 2.59
N ILE A 489 6.22 1.81 3.38
CA ILE A 489 4.82 1.44 3.10
C ILE A 489 3.92 2.67 3.05
N HIS A 490 4.11 3.62 3.93
CA HIS A 490 3.31 4.83 4.01
C HIS A 490 3.93 5.98 3.20
N LEU A 491 5.12 6.46 3.57
CA LEU A 491 5.72 7.61 2.90
C LEU A 491 6.10 7.38 1.45
N TRP A 492 6.79 6.28 1.16
CA TRP A 492 7.21 6.02 -0.20
C TRP A 492 6.02 5.63 -1.07
N VAL A 493 5.13 4.77 -0.57
CA VAL A 493 3.93 4.37 -1.31
C VAL A 493 3.00 5.56 -1.47
N GLU A 494 2.65 6.28 -0.41
CA GLU A 494 1.78 7.46 -0.54
C GLU A 494 2.47 8.60 -1.27
N GLY A 495 3.76 8.89 -0.99
CA GLY A 495 4.50 9.92 -1.70
C GLY A 495 4.66 9.64 -3.18
N PHE A 496 4.89 8.39 -3.56
CA PHE A 496 4.97 7.98 -4.96
C PHE A 496 3.59 7.87 -5.58
N PHE A 497 2.67 7.16 -4.93
CA PHE A 497 1.39 6.83 -5.54
C PHE A 497 0.33 7.91 -5.29
N GLU A 498 0.51 8.81 -4.33
CA GLU A 498 -0.43 9.90 -4.06
C GLU A 498 0.08 11.26 -4.57
N PHE A 499 1.13 11.82 -4.00
CA PHE A 499 1.63 13.14 -4.39
C PHE A 499 2.10 13.18 -5.85
N PHE A 500 2.88 12.18 -6.26
CA PHE A 500 3.29 12.07 -7.66
C PHE A 500 2.11 11.73 -8.56
N ALA A 501 1.21 10.83 -8.13
CA ALA A 501 0.01 10.46 -8.87
C ALA A 501 -0.92 11.65 -9.08
N THR A 502 -1.25 12.41 -8.04
CA THR A 502 -2.05 13.65 -8.14
C THR A 502 -1.42 14.64 -9.12
N THR A 503 -0.09 14.78 -9.07
CA THR A 503 0.65 15.64 -10.03
C THR A 503 0.50 15.12 -11.46
N VAL A 504 0.59 13.81 -11.69
CA VAL A 504 0.43 13.18 -13.02
C VAL A 504 -1.01 13.31 -13.51
N VAL A 505 -2.01 13.10 -12.65
CA VAL A 505 -3.43 13.28 -12.98
C VAL A 505 -3.70 14.73 -13.36
N ALA A 506 -3.23 15.70 -12.55
CA ALA A 506 -3.40 17.13 -12.82
C ALA A 506 -2.72 17.54 -14.13
N LEU A 507 -1.51 17.04 -14.39
CA LEU A 507 -0.78 17.29 -15.64
C LEU A 507 -1.50 16.65 -16.83
N THR A 508 -2.04 15.45 -16.68
CA THR A 508 -2.79 14.75 -17.73
C THR A 508 -4.09 15.49 -18.05
N PHE A 509 -4.87 15.91 -17.05
CA PHE A 509 -6.08 16.70 -17.26
C PHE A 509 -5.77 18.06 -17.90
N TYR A 510 -4.69 18.71 -17.50
CA TYR A 510 -4.24 19.95 -18.14
C TYR A 510 -3.87 19.71 -19.62
N GLN A 511 -3.12 18.67 -19.95
CA GLN A 511 -2.76 18.34 -21.33
C GLN A 511 -3.97 17.94 -22.17
N LEU A 512 -4.97 17.29 -21.60
CA LEU A 512 -6.22 16.96 -22.29
C LEU A 512 -7.19 18.15 -22.39
N GLY A 513 -6.85 19.33 -21.81
CA GLY A 513 -7.69 20.51 -21.80
C GLY A 513 -8.95 20.37 -20.93
N LEU A 514 -8.93 19.48 -19.93
CA LEU A 514 -10.04 19.24 -19.00
C LEU A 514 -9.97 20.09 -17.74
N THR A 515 -8.82 20.69 -17.44
CA THR A 515 -8.62 21.60 -16.32
C THR A 515 -7.68 22.75 -16.69
N ARG A 516 -7.76 23.85 -15.99
CA ARG A 516 -6.90 25.04 -16.19
C ARG A 516 -5.55 24.86 -15.49
N ARG A 517 -4.51 25.52 -16.00
CA ARG A 517 -3.17 25.53 -15.40
C ARG A 517 -3.20 25.90 -13.91
N ASN A 518 -3.92 26.97 -13.54
CA ASN A 518 -3.97 27.43 -12.16
C ASN A 518 -4.77 26.50 -11.24
N VAL A 519 -5.81 25.82 -11.73
CA VAL A 519 -6.52 24.79 -10.97
C VAL A 519 -5.59 23.61 -10.72
N ALA A 520 -4.93 23.10 -11.76
CA ALA A 520 -3.94 22.03 -11.64
C ALA A 520 -2.84 22.37 -10.63
N LEU A 521 -2.27 23.59 -10.70
CA LEU A 521 -1.24 24.05 -9.76
C LEU A 521 -1.75 24.19 -8.33
N ARG A 522 -2.96 24.71 -8.11
CA ARG A 522 -3.55 24.83 -6.77
C ARG A 522 -3.77 23.48 -6.14
N VAL A 523 -4.25 22.50 -6.92
CA VAL A 523 -4.43 21.12 -6.47
C VAL A 523 -3.07 20.52 -6.08
N ILE A 524 -2.06 20.62 -6.93
CA ILE A 524 -0.72 20.08 -6.65
C ILE A 524 -0.09 20.73 -5.41
N TYR A 525 -0.24 22.06 -5.24
CA TYR A 525 0.28 22.74 -4.05
C TYR A 525 -0.48 22.34 -2.79
N LEU A 526 -1.82 22.22 -2.87
CA LEU A 526 -2.64 21.76 -1.74
C LEU A 526 -2.26 20.34 -1.36
N ASP A 527 -2.13 19.47 -2.34
CA ASP A 527 -1.70 18.09 -2.16
C ASP A 527 -0.30 18.02 -1.53
N GLY A 528 0.67 18.78 -2.03
CA GLY A 528 1.99 18.88 -1.42
C GLY A 528 1.98 19.40 0.03
N ILE A 529 1.11 20.36 0.37
CA ILE A 529 0.95 20.83 1.75
C ILE A 529 0.37 19.72 2.63
N LEU A 530 -0.71 19.07 2.19
CA LEU A 530 -1.37 18.01 2.94
C LEU A 530 -0.47 16.77 3.07
N TYR A 531 0.20 16.36 2.00
CA TYR A 531 1.15 15.26 2.01
C TYR A 531 2.33 15.49 2.97
N PHE A 532 2.97 16.67 2.93
CA PHE A 532 4.09 16.94 3.84
C PHE A 532 3.65 17.23 5.28
N LEU A 533 2.39 17.59 5.51
CA LEU A 533 1.82 17.68 6.85
C LEU A 533 1.28 16.31 7.29
N GLY A 534 0.44 15.70 6.48
CA GLY A 534 -0.34 14.51 6.75
C GLY A 534 0.43 13.23 6.50
N GLY A 535 1.00 13.03 5.32
CA GLY A 535 1.73 11.82 4.96
C GLY A 535 2.97 11.59 5.82
N LEU A 536 3.75 12.64 6.10
CA LEU A 536 4.91 12.51 6.98
C LEU A 536 4.51 12.18 8.43
N ILE A 537 3.64 12.97 9.03
CA ILE A 537 3.16 12.73 10.40
C ILE A 537 2.19 11.56 10.41
N GLY A 538 1.41 11.39 9.35
CA GLY A 538 0.44 10.32 9.14
C GLY A 538 1.03 8.92 9.29
N THR A 539 2.30 8.72 8.90
CA THR A 539 3.02 7.45 9.15
C THR A 539 2.88 6.97 10.60
N GLY A 540 2.71 7.89 11.55
CA GLY A 540 2.59 7.58 12.97
C GLY A 540 1.38 6.75 13.37
N HIS A 541 0.31 6.67 12.57
CA HIS A 541 -0.85 5.83 12.92
C HIS A 541 -0.52 4.32 12.81
N HIS A 542 0.47 3.93 12.04
CA HIS A 542 0.95 2.56 11.96
C HIS A 542 1.78 2.13 13.19
N TRP A 543 2.27 3.05 14.00
CA TRP A 543 3.19 2.75 15.10
C TRP A 543 2.52 2.60 16.46
N TYR A 544 1.20 2.59 16.53
CA TYR A 544 0.48 2.42 17.78
C TYR A 544 0.81 1.10 18.48
N PHE A 545 0.84 0.01 17.70
CA PHE A 545 1.14 -1.32 18.22
C PHE A 545 2.64 -1.58 18.45
N THR A 546 3.49 -0.66 18.08
CA THR A 546 4.92 -0.63 18.44
C THR A 546 5.22 0.39 19.52
N GLY A 547 4.18 0.87 20.21
CA GLY A 547 4.28 1.61 21.46
C GLY A 547 4.19 3.12 21.37
N GLN A 548 3.73 3.67 20.25
CA GLN A 548 3.40 5.08 20.14
C GLN A 548 2.06 5.39 20.82
N THR A 549 1.86 6.65 21.21
CA THR A 549 0.68 7.05 21.98
C THR A 549 -0.59 7.11 21.15
N SER A 550 -1.77 6.94 21.80
CA SER A 550 -3.09 7.16 21.17
C SER A 550 -3.25 8.57 20.60
N VAL A 551 -2.59 9.57 21.16
CA VAL A 551 -2.57 10.95 20.65
C VAL A 551 -1.91 11.00 19.29
N ASN A 552 -0.73 10.38 19.15
CA ASN A 552 0.00 10.34 17.89
C ASN A 552 -0.83 9.64 16.80
N MET A 553 -1.43 8.49 17.14
CA MET A 553 -2.28 7.76 16.22
C MET A 553 -3.50 8.58 15.78
N ALA A 554 -4.21 9.23 16.69
CA ALA A 554 -5.41 10.02 16.38
C ALA A 554 -5.09 11.21 15.48
N MET A 555 -4.02 11.96 15.79
CA MET A 555 -3.57 13.08 14.96
C MET A 555 -3.13 12.61 13.58
N SER A 556 -2.36 11.54 13.53
CA SER A 556 -1.88 10.95 12.28
C SER A 556 -3.04 10.49 11.39
N ALA A 557 -3.99 9.75 11.95
CA ALA A 557 -5.16 9.25 11.20
C ALA A 557 -6.04 10.39 10.65
N MET A 558 -6.25 11.44 11.45
CA MET A 558 -7.05 12.60 11.02
C MET A 558 -6.37 13.38 9.91
N ILE A 559 -5.08 13.62 10.01
CA ILE A 559 -4.37 14.47 9.05
C ILE A 559 -4.15 13.69 7.73
N SER A 560 -3.82 12.39 7.83
CA SER A 560 -3.63 11.53 6.65
C SER A 560 -4.87 11.48 5.78
N VAL A 561 -6.08 11.36 6.36
CA VAL A 561 -7.32 11.31 5.56
C VAL A 561 -7.59 12.60 4.75
N LEU A 562 -7.03 13.73 5.14
CA LEU A 562 -7.18 14.98 4.38
C LEU A 562 -6.44 14.96 3.05
N GLU A 563 -5.49 14.06 2.87
CA GLU A 563 -4.72 13.89 1.63
C GLU A 563 -5.57 13.46 0.44
N VAL A 564 -6.69 12.76 0.68
CA VAL A 564 -7.62 12.38 -0.40
C VAL A 564 -8.39 13.56 -1.00
N VAL A 565 -8.41 14.72 -0.33
CA VAL A 565 -9.21 15.90 -0.73
C VAL A 565 -8.76 16.48 -2.08
N PRO A 566 -7.45 16.74 -2.33
CA PRO A 566 -7.01 17.38 -3.57
C PRO A 566 -7.41 16.58 -4.82
N LEU A 567 -7.15 15.29 -4.83
CA LEU A 567 -7.45 14.43 -5.97
C LEU A 567 -8.96 14.24 -6.17
N THR A 568 -9.73 14.14 -5.09
CA THR A 568 -11.20 14.08 -5.14
C THR A 568 -11.76 15.36 -5.76
N LEU A 569 -11.32 16.53 -5.31
CA LEU A 569 -11.77 17.82 -5.84
C LEU A 569 -11.38 18.02 -7.31
N LEU A 570 -10.17 17.61 -7.70
CA LEU A 570 -9.72 17.66 -9.09
C LEU A 570 -10.60 16.77 -10.00
N THR A 571 -10.97 15.60 -9.50
CA THR A 571 -11.83 14.66 -10.24
C THR A 571 -13.24 15.21 -10.41
N LEU A 572 -13.80 15.83 -9.36
CA LEU A 572 -15.10 16.50 -9.43
C LEU A 572 -15.08 17.69 -10.40
N ASP A 573 -14.01 18.50 -10.42
CA ASP A 573 -13.82 19.59 -11.37
C ASP A 573 -13.83 19.09 -12.82
N ALA A 574 -13.06 18.04 -13.10
CA ALA A 574 -13.00 17.43 -14.42
C ALA A 574 -14.34 16.78 -14.85
N TRP A 575 -15.04 16.15 -13.93
CA TRP A 575 -16.38 15.59 -14.17
C TRP A 575 -17.40 16.67 -14.46
N ASP A 576 -17.45 17.72 -13.64
CA ASP A 576 -18.37 18.84 -13.81
C ASP A 576 -18.13 19.57 -15.15
N PHE A 577 -16.88 19.80 -15.50
CA PHE A 577 -16.52 20.38 -16.79
C PHE A 577 -17.12 19.61 -17.99
N VAL A 578 -17.01 18.29 -17.98
CA VAL A 578 -17.50 17.46 -19.08
C VAL A 578 -19.03 17.42 -19.14
N HIS A 579 -19.73 17.42 -18.00
CA HIS A 579 -21.17 17.20 -17.93
C HIS A 579 -21.96 18.50 -17.94
N THR A 580 -21.48 19.54 -17.27
CA THR A 580 -22.21 20.82 -17.13
C THR A 580 -22.04 21.69 -18.36
N THR A 581 -20.87 21.72 -18.97
CA THR A 581 -20.64 22.42 -20.22
C THR A 581 -21.09 21.61 -21.44
N ARG A 582 -21.55 20.38 -21.25
CA ARG A 582 -21.84 19.38 -22.30
C ARG A 582 -20.66 19.17 -23.25
N GLY A 583 -19.44 19.47 -22.80
CA GLY A 583 -18.26 19.44 -23.66
C GLY A 583 -18.37 20.38 -24.87
N GLN A 584 -19.12 21.49 -24.75
CA GLN A 584 -19.24 22.45 -25.85
C GLN A 584 -18.10 23.48 -25.81
N CYS A 585 -17.56 23.73 -26.97
CA CYS A 585 -16.62 24.84 -27.15
C CYS A 585 -17.39 26.16 -27.06
N ASP A 586 -17.06 27.00 -26.06
CA ASP A 586 -17.73 28.27 -25.86
C ASP A 586 -17.55 29.26 -27.02
N ILE A 587 -16.51 29.06 -27.84
CA ILE A 587 -16.21 29.91 -29.00
C ILE A 587 -16.99 29.44 -30.24
N CYS A 588 -17.13 28.13 -30.44
CA CYS A 588 -17.72 27.58 -31.67
C CYS A 588 -19.07 26.88 -31.45
N GLY A 589 -19.57 26.75 -30.21
CA GLY A 589 -20.84 26.11 -29.88
C GLY A 589 -20.95 24.62 -30.20
N LYS A 590 -19.87 24.00 -30.67
CA LYS A 590 -19.84 22.58 -31.03
C LYS A 590 -19.49 21.70 -29.84
N SER A 591 -20.09 20.52 -29.76
CA SER A 591 -19.71 19.49 -28.81
C SER A 591 -18.26 19.06 -29.04
N LEU A 592 -17.42 19.22 -28.03
CA LEU A 592 -16.06 18.66 -28.03
C LEU A 592 -16.19 17.18 -27.71
N ALA A 593 -15.76 16.31 -28.62
CA ALA A 593 -15.52 14.92 -28.28
C ALA A 593 -14.47 14.86 -27.16
N ILE A 594 -14.74 14.12 -26.08
CA ILE A 594 -13.77 13.98 -24.97
C ILE A 594 -12.54 13.26 -25.55
N PRO A 595 -11.39 13.95 -25.67
CA PRO A 595 -10.18 13.31 -26.15
C PRO A 595 -9.82 12.21 -25.14
N HIS A 596 -9.44 11.02 -25.63
CA HIS A 596 -9.08 9.91 -24.76
C HIS A 596 -10.20 9.47 -23.77
N LYS A 597 -11.41 9.28 -24.24
CA LYS A 597 -12.61 8.93 -23.48
C LYS A 597 -12.35 7.88 -22.38
N TRP A 598 -11.68 6.78 -22.68
CA TRP A 598 -11.43 5.72 -21.70
C TRP A 598 -10.36 6.08 -20.67
N THR A 599 -9.34 6.84 -21.05
CA THR A 599 -8.40 7.44 -20.08
C THR A 599 -9.14 8.31 -19.09
N PHE A 600 -10.05 9.17 -19.58
CA PHE A 600 -10.88 10.02 -18.74
C PHE A 600 -11.71 9.20 -17.75
N TYR A 601 -12.40 8.15 -18.20
CA TYR A 601 -13.21 7.32 -17.29
C TYR A 601 -12.37 6.57 -16.25
N PHE A 602 -11.19 6.07 -16.62
CA PHE A 602 -10.27 5.50 -15.61
C PHE A 602 -9.83 6.54 -14.59
N LEU A 603 -9.55 7.79 -14.99
CA LEU A 603 -9.19 8.86 -14.08
C LEU A 603 -10.35 9.28 -13.18
N ILE A 604 -11.58 9.22 -13.66
CA ILE A 604 -12.78 9.41 -12.80
C ILE A 604 -12.92 8.27 -11.78
N ALA A 605 -12.68 7.02 -12.21
CA ALA A 605 -12.68 5.88 -11.28
C ALA A 605 -11.61 6.03 -10.19
N VAL A 606 -10.42 6.56 -10.53
CA VAL A 606 -9.38 6.92 -9.54
C VAL A 606 -9.95 7.82 -8.45
N GLY A 607 -10.66 8.90 -8.80
CA GLY A 607 -11.23 9.82 -7.81
C GLY A 607 -12.34 9.21 -6.97
N VAL A 608 -13.19 8.35 -7.55
CA VAL A 608 -14.24 7.63 -6.81
C VAL A 608 -13.61 6.67 -5.78
N TRP A 609 -12.63 5.87 -6.20
CA TRP A 609 -11.94 4.94 -5.31
C TRP A 609 -11.05 5.66 -4.30
N ASN A 610 -10.48 6.83 -4.64
CA ASN A 610 -9.75 7.67 -3.71
C ASN A 610 -10.65 8.12 -2.55
N PHE A 611 -11.86 8.58 -2.84
CA PHE A 611 -12.80 8.98 -1.81
C PHE A 611 -13.29 7.79 -0.95
N VAL A 612 -13.68 6.68 -1.58
CA VAL A 612 -14.24 5.52 -0.85
C VAL A 612 -13.14 4.67 -0.23
N GLY A 613 -12.14 4.28 -1.02
CA GLY A 613 -11.09 3.34 -0.62
C GLY A 613 -10.05 3.94 0.29
N ALA A 614 -9.42 5.02 -0.15
CA ALA A 614 -8.39 5.69 0.65
C ALA A 614 -9.03 6.55 1.76
N GLY A 615 -10.05 7.34 1.44
CA GLY A 615 -10.69 8.26 2.39
C GLY A 615 -11.53 7.54 3.44
N ILE A 616 -12.68 7.00 3.07
CA ILE A 616 -13.65 6.45 4.04
C ILE A 616 -13.07 5.22 4.75
N PHE A 617 -12.62 4.22 4.00
CA PHE A 617 -12.11 2.99 4.62
C PHE A 617 -10.81 3.23 5.38
N GLY A 618 -9.88 4.02 4.83
CA GLY A 618 -8.62 4.33 5.49
C GLY A 618 -8.83 5.05 6.82
N PHE A 619 -9.69 6.07 6.86
CA PHE A 619 -9.97 6.78 8.10
C PHE A 619 -10.59 5.88 9.16
N LEU A 620 -11.60 5.09 8.77
CA LEU A 620 -12.33 4.25 9.73
C LEU A 620 -11.42 3.25 10.44
N ILE A 621 -10.53 2.57 9.70
CA ILE A 621 -9.63 1.57 10.31
C ILE A 621 -8.50 2.20 11.13
N ASN A 622 -8.18 3.48 10.93
CA ASN A 622 -7.08 4.15 11.63
C ASN A 622 -7.50 4.92 12.89
N LEU A 623 -8.79 4.94 13.24
CA LEU A 623 -9.22 5.45 14.55
C LEU A 623 -8.66 4.56 15.67
N PRO A 624 -8.00 5.11 16.72
CA PRO A 624 -7.29 4.31 17.73
C PRO A 624 -8.10 3.15 18.31
N ILE A 625 -9.36 3.38 18.65
CA ILE A 625 -10.22 2.31 19.20
C ILE A 625 -10.63 1.27 18.14
N VAL A 626 -10.86 1.70 16.91
CA VAL A 626 -11.21 0.78 15.82
C VAL A 626 -10.00 -0.06 15.45
N SER A 627 -8.86 0.57 15.26
CA SER A 627 -7.60 -0.10 14.90
C SER A 627 -7.18 -1.12 15.95
N TYR A 628 -7.43 -0.85 17.24
CA TYR A 628 -7.14 -1.80 18.33
C TYR A 628 -7.86 -3.15 18.16
N TYR A 629 -9.07 -3.15 17.59
CA TYR A 629 -9.84 -4.38 17.34
C TYR A 629 -9.74 -4.87 15.88
N GLU A 630 -9.36 -3.99 14.96
CA GLU A 630 -9.46 -4.23 13.52
C GLU A 630 -8.14 -4.67 12.88
N VAL A 631 -6.99 -4.12 13.31
CA VAL A 631 -5.71 -4.38 12.65
C VAL A 631 -5.45 -5.89 12.51
N GLY A 632 -5.12 -6.34 11.31
CA GLY A 632 -4.96 -7.77 11.02
C GLY A 632 -6.26 -8.53 10.72
N THR A 633 -7.42 -7.86 10.63
CA THR A 633 -8.65 -8.42 10.08
C THR A 633 -8.78 -8.13 8.59
N GLN A 634 -9.83 -8.65 7.93
CA GLN A 634 -10.08 -8.40 6.50
C GLN A 634 -10.50 -6.95 6.19
N LEU A 635 -10.73 -6.09 7.17
CA LEU A 635 -10.93 -4.65 6.93
C LEU A 635 -9.64 -3.97 6.44
N THR A 636 -8.47 -4.39 6.92
CA THR A 636 -7.18 -3.89 6.41
C THR A 636 -6.96 -4.23 4.93
N PRO A 637 -7.08 -5.50 4.45
CA PRO A 637 -7.05 -5.80 3.01
C PRO A 637 -8.19 -5.15 2.22
N ASN A 638 -9.37 -4.94 2.81
CA ASN A 638 -10.47 -4.22 2.17
C ASN A 638 -10.04 -2.79 1.79
N HIS A 639 -9.48 -2.05 2.75
CA HIS A 639 -8.87 -0.74 2.48
C HIS A 639 -7.73 -0.86 1.46
N GLY A 640 -6.81 -1.80 1.64
CA GLY A 640 -5.68 -2.00 0.74
C GLY A 640 -6.10 -2.25 -0.71
N HIS A 641 -7.08 -3.13 -0.97
CA HIS A 641 -7.57 -3.37 -2.34
C HIS A 641 -8.30 -2.15 -2.91
N ALA A 642 -9.16 -1.49 -2.13
CA ALA A 642 -9.90 -0.34 -2.59
C ALA A 642 -8.99 0.88 -2.86
N ALA A 643 -7.92 1.08 -2.09
CA ALA A 643 -6.94 2.14 -2.30
C ALA A 643 -5.88 1.75 -3.35
N MET A 644 -5.14 0.66 -3.17
CA MET A 644 -4.04 0.31 -4.07
C MET A 644 -4.51 -0.01 -5.48
N MET A 645 -5.53 -0.87 -5.63
CA MET A 645 -6.07 -1.18 -6.96
C MET A 645 -7.01 -0.08 -7.45
N GLY A 646 -7.88 0.44 -6.59
CA GLY A 646 -8.90 1.42 -6.96
C GLY A 646 -8.33 2.78 -7.32
N VAL A 647 -7.28 3.25 -6.63
CA VAL A 647 -6.62 4.53 -6.94
C VAL A 647 -5.41 4.30 -7.84
N PHE A 648 -4.41 3.65 -7.31
CA PHE A 648 -3.09 3.59 -7.96
C PHE A 648 -3.09 2.63 -9.15
N GLY A 649 -3.79 1.51 -9.04
CA GLY A 649 -3.98 0.57 -10.15
C GLY A 649 -4.80 1.16 -11.28
N MET A 650 -5.93 1.82 -10.98
CA MET A 650 -6.74 2.46 -12.03
C MET A 650 -5.99 3.59 -12.71
N LEU A 651 -5.15 4.36 -11.99
CA LEU A 651 -4.29 5.36 -12.60
C LEU A 651 -3.24 4.71 -13.51
N ALA A 652 -2.60 3.63 -13.09
CA ALA A 652 -1.65 2.89 -13.93
C ALA A 652 -2.30 2.40 -15.24
N LEU A 653 -3.53 1.89 -15.15
CA LEU A 653 -4.33 1.49 -16.31
C LEU A 653 -4.76 2.70 -17.17
N ALA A 654 -5.12 3.83 -16.55
CA ALA A 654 -5.41 5.08 -17.26
C ALA A 654 -4.22 5.52 -18.12
N LEU A 655 -3.02 5.50 -17.53
CA LEU A 655 -1.77 5.89 -18.18
C LEU A 655 -1.36 4.91 -19.29
N MET A 656 -1.61 3.61 -19.09
CA MET A 656 -1.47 2.60 -20.14
C MET A 656 -2.40 2.91 -21.31
N VAL A 657 -3.69 3.11 -21.05
CA VAL A 657 -4.71 3.41 -22.05
C VAL A 657 -4.38 4.71 -22.78
N PHE A 658 -3.96 5.75 -22.07
CA PHE A 658 -3.48 7.01 -22.64
C PHE A 658 -2.33 6.78 -23.63
N THR A 659 -1.31 6.05 -23.20
CA THR A 659 -0.13 5.76 -24.03
C THR A 659 -0.50 4.94 -25.26
N LEU A 660 -1.33 3.90 -25.10
CA LEU A 660 -1.79 3.07 -26.22
C LEU A 660 -2.60 3.88 -27.23
N ARG A 661 -3.51 4.75 -26.77
CA ARG A 661 -4.29 5.63 -27.64
C ARG A 661 -3.40 6.62 -28.40
N GLN A 662 -2.46 7.23 -27.71
CA GLN A 662 -1.56 8.24 -28.27
C GLN A 662 -0.57 7.66 -29.31
N THR A 663 -0.26 6.37 -29.21
CA THR A 663 0.69 5.69 -30.10
C THR A 663 0.00 4.89 -31.22
N SER A 664 -1.34 4.90 -31.28
CA SER A 664 -2.14 4.15 -32.26
C SER A 664 -2.87 5.06 -33.22
N SER A 665 -2.99 4.64 -34.48
CA SER A 665 -3.94 5.24 -35.43
C SER A 665 -5.39 4.97 -35.00
N ASP A 666 -6.33 5.76 -35.50
CA ASP A 666 -7.76 5.62 -35.18
C ASP A 666 -8.30 4.23 -35.57
N GLU A 667 -7.88 3.68 -36.69
CA GLU A 667 -8.25 2.34 -37.11
C GLU A 667 -7.76 1.26 -36.16
N ARG A 668 -6.49 1.34 -35.72
CA ARG A 668 -5.93 0.40 -34.75
C ARG A 668 -6.58 0.55 -33.38
N TRP A 669 -6.85 1.79 -32.98
CA TRP A 669 -7.54 2.06 -31.73
C TRP A 669 -8.94 1.46 -31.70
N ALA A 670 -9.74 1.61 -32.77
CA ALA A 670 -11.06 1.00 -32.88
C ALA A 670 -11.03 -0.52 -32.66
N GLY A 671 -9.96 -1.19 -33.12
CA GLY A 671 -9.73 -2.62 -32.88
C GLY A 671 -9.38 -2.99 -31.43
N MET A 672 -8.90 -2.04 -30.64
CA MET A 672 -8.53 -2.22 -29.22
C MET A 672 -9.58 -1.70 -28.24
N GLU A 673 -10.34 -0.68 -28.61
CA GLU A 673 -11.27 0.04 -27.73
C GLU A 673 -12.28 -0.88 -27.04
N LYS A 674 -12.76 -1.92 -27.73
CA LYS A 674 -13.68 -2.90 -27.15
C LYS A 674 -13.08 -3.62 -25.94
N TYR A 675 -11.79 -3.96 -26.00
CA TYR A 675 -11.08 -4.61 -24.88
C TYR A 675 -10.85 -3.65 -23.72
N VAL A 676 -10.51 -2.39 -24.03
CA VAL A 676 -10.37 -1.35 -23.01
C VAL A 676 -11.70 -1.08 -22.31
N ARG A 677 -12.81 -1.01 -23.05
CA ARG A 677 -14.16 -0.83 -22.51
C ARG A 677 -14.55 -1.97 -21.57
N VAL A 678 -14.39 -3.21 -22.02
CA VAL A 678 -14.69 -4.39 -21.20
C VAL A 678 -13.77 -4.41 -19.97
N GLY A 679 -12.48 -4.13 -20.15
CA GLY A 679 -11.50 -4.06 -19.08
C GLY A 679 -11.84 -3.02 -18.02
N PHE A 680 -12.28 -1.83 -18.42
CA PHE A 680 -12.72 -0.79 -17.49
C PHE A 680 -13.87 -1.27 -16.59
N TRP A 681 -14.92 -1.81 -17.18
CA TRP A 681 -16.06 -2.30 -16.39
C TRP A 681 -15.71 -3.53 -15.57
N GLY A 682 -14.95 -4.47 -16.13
CA GLY A 682 -14.53 -5.69 -15.43
C GLY A 682 -13.70 -5.40 -14.20
N THR A 683 -12.75 -4.48 -14.28
CA THR A 683 -11.92 -4.09 -13.12
C THR A 683 -12.73 -3.37 -12.03
N ASN A 684 -13.60 -2.42 -12.40
CA ASN A 684 -14.39 -1.67 -11.43
C ASN A 684 -15.47 -2.53 -10.76
N ILE A 685 -16.23 -3.31 -11.54
CA ILE A 685 -17.29 -4.17 -11.01
C ILE A 685 -16.68 -5.31 -10.18
N GLY A 686 -15.63 -5.97 -10.68
CA GLY A 686 -14.96 -7.04 -9.95
C GLY A 686 -14.40 -6.56 -8.62
N LEU A 687 -13.73 -5.40 -8.59
CA LEU A 687 -13.22 -4.80 -7.35
C LEU A 687 -14.37 -4.45 -6.38
N ALA A 688 -15.46 -3.86 -6.86
CA ALA A 688 -16.62 -3.56 -6.03
C ALA A 688 -17.26 -4.84 -5.46
N MET A 689 -17.34 -5.91 -6.25
CA MET A 689 -17.84 -7.21 -5.77
C MET A 689 -16.93 -7.81 -4.69
N MET A 690 -15.60 -7.78 -4.86
CA MET A 690 -14.66 -8.25 -3.84
C MET A 690 -14.84 -7.50 -2.51
N VAL A 691 -14.93 -6.16 -2.59
CA VAL A 691 -15.11 -5.29 -1.42
C VAL A 691 -16.43 -5.59 -0.73
N VAL A 692 -17.54 -5.58 -1.47
CA VAL A 692 -18.90 -5.61 -0.89
C VAL A 692 -19.31 -7.02 -0.45
N PHE A 693 -18.91 -8.06 -1.16
CA PHE A 693 -19.41 -9.42 -0.89
C PHE A 693 -18.50 -10.25 0.00
N SER A 694 -17.21 -9.91 0.09
CA SER A 694 -16.26 -10.70 0.86
C SER A 694 -15.43 -9.87 1.83
N LEU A 695 -14.55 -8.99 1.36
CA LEU A 695 -13.54 -8.35 2.21
C LEU A 695 -14.16 -7.54 3.36
N PHE A 696 -15.11 -6.65 3.06
CA PHE A 696 -15.77 -5.85 4.08
C PHE A 696 -16.64 -6.69 5.04
N PRO A 697 -17.54 -7.57 4.58
CA PRO A 697 -18.32 -8.43 5.47
C PRO A 697 -17.47 -9.38 6.32
N SER A 698 -16.42 -9.98 5.74
CA SER A 698 -15.49 -10.85 6.47
C SER A 698 -14.78 -10.06 7.58
N GLY A 699 -14.28 -8.86 7.25
CA GLY A 699 -13.62 -8.01 8.23
C GLY A 699 -14.52 -7.57 9.38
N VAL A 700 -15.76 -7.18 9.09
CA VAL A 700 -16.75 -6.85 10.13
C VAL A 700 -17.06 -8.04 11.02
N LEU A 701 -17.22 -9.24 10.44
CA LEU A 701 -17.43 -10.46 11.18
C LEU A 701 -16.24 -10.80 12.07
N GLN A 702 -15.00 -10.60 11.57
CA GLN A 702 -13.79 -10.80 12.37
C GLN A 702 -13.72 -9.81 13.54
N VAL A 703 -13.98 -8.51 13.32
CA VAL A 703 -13.98 -7.53 14.42
C VAL A 703 -15.01 -7.89 15.48
N TRP A 704 -16.18 -8.38 15.06
CA TRP A 704 -17.18 -8.89 16.01
C TRP A 704 -16.62 -10.05 16.83
N ASP A 705 -15.95 -10.98 16.20
CA ASP A 705 -15.36 -12.14 16.90
C ASP A 705 -14.20 -11.73 17.82
N VAL A 706 -13.37 -10.77 17.40
CA VAL A 706 -12.31 -10.18 18.26
C VAL A 706 -12.91 -9.70 19.58
N VAL A 707 -14.01 -8.95 19.54
CA VAL A 707 -14.66 -8.40 20.74
C VAL A 707 -15.26 -9.50 21.62
N GLN A 708 -15.76 -10.58 21.03
CA GLN A 708 -16.44 -11.65 21.77
C GLN A 708 -15.47 -12.68 22.35
N ASN A 709 -14.47 -13.08 21.57
CA ASN A 709 -13.64 -14.27 21.83
C ASN A 709 -12.13 -13.97 21.93
N GLY A 710 -11.72 -12.73 21.68
CA GLY A 710 -10.32 -12.34 21.64
C GLY A 710 -9.74 -12.29 20.22
N TYR A 711 -8.68 -11.52 20.07
CA TYR A 711 -8.04 -11.29 18.76
C TYR A 711 -7.46 -12.59 18.16
N TRP A 712 -6.83 -13.43 19.00
CA TRP A 712 -6.25 -14.70 18.59
C TRP A 712 -7.29 -15.61 17.91
N HIS A 713 -8.53 -15.65 18.45
CA HIS A 713 -9.59 -16.52 17.94
C HIS A 713 -10.05 -16.07 16.54
N ALA A 714 -10.25 -14.77 16.35
CA ALA A 714 -10.64 -14.20 15.04
C ALA A 714 -9.58 -14.43 13.94
N ARG A 715 -8.34 -14.77 14.32
CA ARG A 715 -7.23 -15.11 13.43
C ARG A 715 -7.03 -16.62 13.28
N SER A 716 -7.74 -17.42 14.06
CA SER A 716 -7.63 -18.87 14.05
C SER A 716 -8.35 -19.49 12.83
N LEU A 717 -7.89 -20.67 12.44
CA LEU A 717 -8.56 -21.45 11.39
C LEU A 717 -9.94 -21.99 11.86
N ASP A 718 -10.17 -22.13 13.17
CA ASP A 718 -11.48 -22.52 13.71
C ASP A 718 -12.52 -21.45 13.41
N PHE A 719 -12.17 -20.16 13.54
CA PHE A 719 -13.04 -19.06 13.15
C PHE A 719 -13.19 -18.96 11.63
N ILE A 720 -12.08 -18.97 10.88
CA ILE A 720 -12.08 -18.83 9.42
C ILE A 720 -12.85 -19.96 8.75
N GLY A 721 -12.65 -21.20 9.22
CA GLY A 721 -13.35 -22.42 8.76
C GLY A 721 -14.78 -22.55 9.26
N SER A 722 -15.26 -21.67 10.14
CA SER A 722 -16.65 -21.70 10.60
C SER A 722 -17.61 -21.49 9.43
N PRO A 723 -18.81 -22.13 9.40
CA PRO A 723 -19.68 -22.13 8.21
C PRO A 723 -20.02 -20.75 7.66
N ARG A 724 -20.18 -19.76 8.54
CA ARG A 724 -20.50 -18.38 8.13
C ARG A 724 -19.27 -17.65 7.57
N SER A 725 -18.14 -17.74 8.24
CA SER A 725 -16.90 -17.11 7.80
C SER A 725 -16.43 -17.70 6.48
N HIS A 726 -16.39 -19.03 6.39
CA HIS A 726 -16.01 -19.76 5.19
C HIS A 726 -16.88 -19.41 3.97
N LEU A 727 -18.21 -19.30 4.15
CA LEU A 727 -19.11 -18.84 3.07
C LEU A 727 -18.73 -17.44 2.58
N ILE A 728 -18.48 -16.49 3.49
CA ILE A 728 -18.13 -15.11 3.14
C ILE A 728 -16.77 -15.03 2.44
N GLU A 729 -15.80 -15.85 2.87
CA GLU A 729 -14.51 -15.94 2.16
C GLU A 729 -14.69 -16.42 0.71
N TRP A 730 -15.51 -17.45 0.47
CA TRP A 730 -15.84 -17.93 -0.88
C TRP A 730 -16.67 -16.96 -1.73
N MET A 731 -17.42 -16.04 -1.11
CA MET A 731 -18.14 -14.99 -1.83
C MET A 731 -17.21 -14.01 -2.58
N ARG A 732 -15.89 -14.11 -2.38
CA ARG A 732 -14.90 -13.39 -3.15
C ARG A 732 -14.77 -13.91 -4.59
N LEU A 733 -14.93 -15.21 -4.80
CA LEU A 733 -14.71 -15.87 -6.10
C LEU A 733 -15.45 -15.23 -7.28
N PRO A 734 -16.74 -14.86 -7.20
CA PRO A 734 -17.42 -14.19 -8.31
C PRO A 734 -16.76 -12.86 -8.69
N GLY A 735 -16.34 -12.06 -7.71
CA GLY A 735 -15.63 -10.81 -7.91
C GLY A 735 -14.28 -11.01 -8.59
N ASP A 736 -13.48 -11.96 -8.11
CA ASP A 736 -12.19 -12.33 -8.68
C ASP A 736 -12.33 -12.80 -10.14
N LEU A 737 -13.32 -13.64 -10.43
CA LEU A 737 -13.57 -14.10 -11.81
C LEU A 737 -13.97 -12.96 -12.74
N VAL A 738 -14.86 -12.06 -12.32
CA VAL A 738 -15.22 -10.87 -13.09
C VAL A 738 -14.00 -9.99 -13.33
N PHE A 739 -13.19 -9.78 -12.30
CA PHE A 739 -11.99 -8.96 -12.36
C PHE A 739 -10.94 -9.53 -13.33
N ILE A 740 -10.69 -10.85 -13.28
CA ILE A 740 -9.71 -11.51 -14.15
C ILE A 740 -10.21 -11.61 -15.58
N ILE A 741 -11.41 -12.18 -15.79
CA ILE A 741 -11.92 -12.53 -17.13
C ILE A 741 -12.33 -11.28 -17.92
N PHE A 742 -13.00 -10.33 -17.28
CA PHE A 742 -13.50 -9.12 -17.93
C PHE A 742 -12.64 -7.89 -17.65
N GLY A 743 -11.71 -7.92 -16.67
CA GLY A 743 -10.78 -6.83 -16.37
C GLY A 743 -9.38 -7.09 -16.93
N ALA A 744 -8.61 -7.93 -16.27
CA ALA A 744 -7.18 -8.12 -16.52
C ALA A 744 -6.87 -8.71 -17.92
N ILE A 745 -7.59 -9.74 -18.33
CA ILE A 745 -7.36 -10.40 -19.63
C ILE A 745 -7.61 -9.43 -20.81
N PRO A 746 -8.75 -8.72 -20.90
CA PRO A 746 -8.97 -7.77 -21.98
C PRO A 746 -7.94 -6.64 -22.03
N LEU A 747 -7.54 -6.09 -20.88
CA LEU A 747 -6.51 -5.04 -20.81
C LEU A 747 -5.15 -5.57 -21.28
N THR A 748 -4.81 -6.81 -20.94
CA THR A 748 -3.58 -7.47 -21.41
C THR A 748 -3.62 -7.65 -22.94
N ILE A 749 -4.76 -8.07 -23.49
CA ILE A 749 -4.93 -8.18 -24.95
C ILE A 749 -4.77 -6.80 -25.62
N ALA A 750 -5.34 -5.74 -25.06
CA ALA A 750 -5.19 -4.38 -25.58
C ALA A 750 -3.72 -3.93 -25.58
N ALA A 751 -2.98 -4.16 -24.48
CA ALA A 751 -1.56 -3.81 -24.37
C ALA A 751 -0.69 -4.54 -25.39
N ILE A 752 -0.90 -5.86 -25.58
CA ILE A 752 -0.18 -6.66 -26.56
C ILE A 752 -0.49 -6.18 -27.98
N LYS A 753 -1.76 -5.95 -28.32
CA LYS A 753 -2.17 -5.41 -29.62
C LYS A 753 -1.55 -4.04 -29.91
N GLY A 754 -1.54 -3.14 -28.91
CA GLY A 754 -0.92 -1.84 -29.02
C GLY A 754 0.58 -1.94 -29.32
N TRP A 755 1.29 -2.79 -28.59
CA TRP A 755 2.72 -3.02 -28.81
C TRP A 755 3.04 -3.62 -30.19
N LEU A 756 2.28 -4.62 -30.62
CA LEU A 756 2.44 -5.21 -31.95
C LEU A 756 2.16 -4.16 -33.05
N GLY A 757 1.18 -3.28 -32.85
CA GLY A 757 0.87 -2.19 -33.77
C GLY A 757 1.96 -1.15 -33.91
N VAL A 758 2.69 -0.84 -32.84
CA VAL A 758 3.79 0.15 -32.83
C VAL A 758 5.03 -0.35 -33.59
N ARG A 759 5.20 -1.65 -33.76
CA ARG A 759 6.31 -2.27 -34.50
C ARG A 759 6.18 -2.10 -36.03
N VAL A 760 4.97 -1.88 -36.53
CA VAL A 760 4.75 -1.61 -37.94
C VAL A 760 5.09 -0.14 -38.21
N PRO A 761 6.02 0.18 -39.14
CA PRO A 761 6.30 1.57 -39.47
C PRO A 761 5.00 2.29 -39.87
N PRO A 762 4.84 3.57 -39.48
CA PRO A 762 3.70 4.33 -40.05
C PRO A 762 3.81 4.30 -41.56
N PRO A 763 2.66 4.23 -42.31
CA PRO A 763 2.70 4.37 -43.74
C PRO A 763 3.46 5.65 -44.07
N PRO A 764 4.23 5.66 -45.18
CA PRO A 764 4.89 6.88 -45.62
C PRO A 764 3.84 7.98 -45.67
N VAL A 765 4.13 9.15 -45.07
CA VAL A 765 3.29 10.33 -45.20
C VAL A 765 3.25 10.60 -46.71
N THR A 766 2.22 10.13 -47.40
CA THR A 766 1.87 10.65 -48.69
C THR A 766 1.52 12.10 -48.43
N ASP A 767 2.26 13.02 -49.03
CA ASP A 767 1.98 14.44 -48.99
C ASP A 767 0.48 14.66 -49.05
N LEU A 768 -0.13 14.96 -47.89
CA LEU A 768 -1.51 15.41 -47.86
C LEU A 768 -1.49 16.73 -48.59
N ASP A 769 -2.10 16.69 -49.73
CA ASP A 769 -2.33 17.82 -50.61
C ASP A 769 -2.52 19.12 -49.80
N SER A 770 -1.92 20.16 -50.32
CA SER A 770 -1.97 21.56 -49.91
C SER A 770 -3.39 22.18 -49.94
N THR A 771 -4.40 21.42 -49.51
CA THR A 771 -5.76 21.93 -49.28
C THR A 771 -5.90 22.14 -47.75
N GLY A 772 -5.73 23.37 -47.33
CA GLY A 772 -5.81 24.03 -46.05
C GLY A 772 -6.80 23.55 -44.99
N GLY A 773 -6.82 22.27 -44.67
CA GLY A 773 -7.47 21.74 -43.48
C GLY A 773 -6.52 21.86 -42.29
N THR A 774 -6.81 22.72 -41.34
CA THR A 774 -6.03 22.84 -40.11
C THR A 774 -6.17 21.54 -39.31
N ALA A 775 -5.15 21.17 -38.55
CA ALA A 775 -5.16 20.06 -37.57
C ALA A 775 -6.41 20.06 -36.65
N PHE A 776 -7.07 21.18 -36.56
CA PHE A 776 -8.33 21.44 -35.87
C PHE A 776 -9.52 20.69 -36.51
N ASP A 777 -9.55 20.55 -37.84
CA ASP A 777 -10.66 19.86 -38.56
C ASP A 777 -10.60 18.33 -38.34
N THR A 778 -9.42 17.77 -38.10
CA THR A 778 -9.23 16.33 -37.80
C THR A 778 -9.64 15.98 -36.36
N LEU A 779 -9.54 16.94 -35.43
CA LEU A 779 -10.00 16.78 -34.05
C LEU A 779 -11.52 16.85 -33.88
N ILE A 780 -12.23 17.52 -34.79
CA ILE A 780 -13.69 17.71 -34.74
C ILE A 780 -14.48 16.72 -35.60
N GLY A 781 -13.84 15.69 -36.13
CA GLY A 781 -14.56 14.57 -36.79
C GLY A 781 -15.29 14.93 -38.06
N ARG A 782 -14.68 15.75 -38.94
CA ARG A 782 -15.09 15.81 -40.35
C ARG A 782 -14.42 14.65 -41.10
N SER A 783 -15.18 13.57 -41.32
CA SER A 783 -14.93 12.63 -42.41
C SER A 783 -15.31 13.28 -43.71
#